data_1e1bf97190acbf48839a678a14933c1a
#
_entry.id   1e1bf97190acbf48839a678a14933c1a
#
_cell.length_a   1.000
_cell.length_b   1.000
_cell.length_c   1.000
_cell.angle_alpha   90.00
_cell.angle_beta   90.00
_cell.angle_gamma   90.00
#
_symmetry.space_group_name_H-M   'P 1'
#
loop_
_entity.id
_entity.type
_entity.pdbx_description
1 polymer ?
#
loop_
_entity_poly.entity_id
_entity_poly.type
_entity_poly.pdbx_seq_one_letter_code
_entity_poly.pdbx_strand_id
1 'polypeptide(L)'
;MNALLFAAVLATANVPVAIGESISDFKLDDFSGKTHALSDYRDRSVVVIAFLGTECPLAKLYGPRLQEMSERYADRGVQFLGVNSNTQDTLAEISAYARKHQIDFPLLKDAGNRIADQLRAKRTPEVFVLDQDRSLRYWGRIDDQFGVGYVRDEPTEFPLRNAIDQLLEGREVEQPVAESVGCYIGRVREKVADSEVTYSNQIARILQKNCVECHRDGEIAPFTLNDYDSASAWADTIVEVVKDQRMPPWHANPEFGEFVNSRLMSEEEKKQLFDWAAAGAPEGDPAQQPEPLTFTDGWRLPRQPDQVVGMSSTPFEVAAEDTVDYQYFVVDPGFKEDKWVSAAEVIPGNRSVVHHAIVFIRPPGSIQKNGIGSWLSAYVPGQMSTALPPGQAMLIPAGSKFIFQMHYTPIGSAQQDLTKVGLVFADPAEVTHRALTLISINRKFEIPPHDPNFQANAWLENVPENATLRAIAPHMHLRGKSFRFVLHQDGEQKVLLDVPKYDFNWQHSYQFSEPLEIRDGMRIECVAHFDNSEGNPVNPDPSQPVRWGDQTWEEMVVAYFGVTIPRDDQKIEIRQEGQRDQTQNLQDAERNARRIMKRFDKNEDGMLSRNEVPKAMAVFAFSRFDADGDDRISFEEAREYALRSNKSANE
;
A
#
# COMPACT_ATOMS: atom_id res chain seq x y z
N MET A 1 -42.75 -41.96 27.52
CA MET A 1 -41.89 -41.00 28.26
C MET A 1 -40.47 -41.19 27.76
N ASN A 2 -40.11 -40.48 26.72
CA ASN A 2 -38.74 -40.44 26.20
C ASN A 2 -38.18 -39.05 26.51
N ALA A 3 -37.22 -39.02 27.43
CA ALA A 3 -36.48 -37.80 27.75
C ALA A 3 -35.40 -37.60 26.69
N LEU A 4 -35.56 -36.57 25.86
CA LEU A 4 -34.51 -36.03 25.00
C LEU A 4 -33.52 -35.26 25.88
N LEU A 5 -32.32 -35.80 26.04
CA LEU A 5 -31.17 -35.05 26.55
C LEU A 5 -30.69 -34.09 25.45
N PHE A 6 -30.99 -32.82 25.62
CA PHE A 6 -30.28 -31.75 24.88
C PHE A 6 -28.88 -31.60 25.51
N ALA A 7 -27.85 -32.08 24.83
CA ALA A 7 -26.48 -31.70 25.12
C ALA A 7 -26.31 -30.25 24.64
N ALA A 8 -26.34 -29.31 25.58
CA ALA A 8 -25.92 -27.94 25.33
C ALA A 8 -24.41 -27.95 25.12
N VAL A 9 -23.98 -27.85 23.88
CA VAL A 9 -22.60 -27.45 23.53
C VAL A 9 -22.50 -25.98 23.94
N LEU A 10 -21.94 -25.77 25.13
CA LEU A 10 -21.49 -24.46 25.55
C LEU A 10 -20.37 -24.02 24.56
N ALA A 11 -20.72 -23.20 23.57
CA ALA A 11 -19.76 -22.40 22.88
C ALA A 11 -19.06 -21.55 23.94
N THR A 12 -17.84 -21.93 24.32
CA THR A 12 -16.99 -21.11 25.18
C THR A 12 -16.69 -19.84 24.36
N ALA A 13 -17.40 -18.78 24.72
CA ALA A 13 -17.08 -17.45 24.20
C ALA A 13 -15.57 -17.25 24.39
N ASN A 14 -14.89 -16.78 23.33
CA ASN A 14 -13.46 -16.45 23.29
C ASN A 14 -13.17 -15.28 24.25
N VAL A 15 -13.21 -15.53 25.55
CA VAL A 15 -12.78 -14.54 26.56
C VAL A 15 -11.25 -14.55 26.56
N PRO A 16 -10.56 -13.41 26.39
CA PRO A 16 -9.11 -13.32 26.48
C PRO A 16 -8.60 -13.93 27.81
N VAL A 17 -7.35 -14.42 27.82
CA VAL A 17 -6.70 -14.83 29.07
C VAL A 17 -6.76 -13.64 30.03
N ALA A 18 -7.22 -13.88 31.26
CA ALA A 18 -7.40 -12.79 32.21
C ALA A 18 -6.05 -12.25 32.68
N ILE A 19 -5.93 -10.95 32.77
CA ILE A 19 -4.77 -10.31 33.40
C ILE A 19 -4.66 -10.84 34.84
N GLY A 20 -3.43 -11.27 35.21
CA GLY A 20 -3.14 -11.95 36.47
C GLY A 20 -3.26 -13.46 36.43
N GLU A 21 -3.77 -14.05 35.34
CA GLU A 21 -3.83 -15.52 35.19
C GLU A 21 -2.41 -16.08 35.02
N SER A 22 -2.08 -17.15 35.74
CA SER A 22 -0.78 -17.82 35.63
C SER A 22 -0.74 -18.72 34.41
N ILE A 23 0.30 -18.61 33.62
CA ILE A 23 0.50 -19.40 32.39
C ILE A 23 1.23 -20.70 32.74
N SER A 24 0.61 -21.83 32.38
CA SER A 24 1.20 -23.15 32.59
C SER A 24 2.50 -23.33 31.82
N ASP A 25 3.45 -24.07 32.40
CA ASP A 25 4.71 -24.38 31.72
C ASP A 25 4.48 -25.14 30.40
N PHE A 26 5.28 -24.80 29.40
CA PHE A 26 5.23 -25.45 28.10
C PHE A 26 6.63 -25.72 27.57
N LYS A 27 6.72 -26.60 26.57
CA LYS A 27 7.96 -26.93 25.86
C LYS A 27 7.70 -26.89 24.37
N LEU A 28 8.56 -26.19 23.65
CA LEU A 28 8.57 -26.10 22.19
C LEU A 28 10.01 -26.18 21.68
N ASP A 29 10.16 -26.71 20.48
CA ASP A 29 11.45 -26.69 19.77
C ASP A 29 11.55 -25.45 18.90
N ASP A 30 12.74 -24.87 18.85
CA ASP A 30 13.06 -23.82 17.87
C ASP A 30 13.36 -24.46 16.48
N PHE A 31 13.53 -23.61 15.47
CA PHE A 31 13.81 -24.09 14.11
C PHE A 31 15.15 -24.83 13.95
N SER A 32 16.04 -24.78 14.96
CA SER A 32 17.31 -25.55 15.00
C SER A 32 17.14 -26.91 15.65
N GLY A 33 15.98 -27.19 16.26
CA GLY A 33 15.67 -28.39 17.01
C GLY A 33 16.06 -28.33 18.48
N LYS A 34 16.46 -27.17 19.00
CA LYS A 34 16.70 -26.99 20.43
C LYS A 34 15.38 -26.78 21.15
N THR A 35 15.15 -27.58 22.21
CA THR A 35 13.97 -27.46 23.05
C THR A 35 14.13 -26.33 24.05
N HIS A 36 13.08 -25.52 24.21
CA HIS A 36 12.95 -24.46 25.20
C HIS A 36 11.68 -24.68 26.04
N ALA A 37 11.81 -24.63 27.36
CA ALA A 37 10.69 -24.62 28.27
C ALA A 37 10.50 -23.23 28.87
N LEU A 38 9.25 -22.81 29.15
CA LEU A 38 9.02 -21.55 29.87
C LEU A 38 9.75 -21.53 31.22
N SER A 39 9.81 -22.68 31.89
CA SER A 39 10.55 -22.87 33.14
C SER A 39 12.08 -22.76 33.03
N ASP A 40 12.69 -22.81 31.85
CA ASP A 40 14.12 -22.57 31.65
C ASP A 40 14.50 -21.10 31.96
N TYR A 41 13.55 -20.22 31.91
CA TYR A 41 13.71 -18.76 32.12
C TYR A 41 13.25 -18.29 33.51
N ARG A 42 13.16 -19.19 34.50
CA ARG A 42 12.67 -18.88 35.85
C ARG A 42 13.46 -17.79 36.60
N ASP A 43 14.70 -17.55 36.19
CA ASP A 43 15.58 -16.51 36.69
C ASP A 43 15.30 -15.12 36.08
N ARG A 44 14.44 -15.06 35.05
CA ARG A 44 14.06 -13.81 34.40
C ARG A 44 12.88 -13.16 35.09
N SER A 45 13.01 -11.86 35.36
CA SER A 45 11.95 -11.05 35.98
C SER A 45 10.74 -10.88 35.07
N VAL A 46 10.95 -10.84 33.75
CA VAL A 46 9.90 -10.68 32.75
C VAL A 46 10.17 -11.62 31.56
N VAL A 47 9.12 -12.25 31.05
CA VAL A 47 9.17 -12.98 29.79
C VAL A 47 8.17 -12.39 28.81
N VAL A 48 8.64 -12.04 27.63
CA VAL A 48 7.82 -11.56 26.51
C VAL A 48 7.65 -12.69 25.50
N ILE A 49 6.41 -13.08 25.23
CA ILE A 49 6.06 -14.07 24.19
C ILE A 49 5.46 -13.30 23.02
N ALA A 50 6.10 -13.37 21.85
CA ALA A 50 5.65 -12.69 20.63
C ALA A 50 5.21 -13.71 19.58
N PHE A 51 3.92 -13.71 19.21
CA PHE A 51 3.43 -14.53 18.10
C PHE A 51 3.81 -13.88 16.78
N LEU A 52 4.56 -14.61 15.94
CA LEU A 52 5.11 -14.11 14.68
C LEU A 52 4.80 -15.08 13.53
N GLY A 53 4.40 -14.52 12.39
CA GLY A 53 4.18 -15.26 11.14
C GLY A 53 5.16 -14.83 10.06
N THR A 54 5.68 -15.78 9.28
CA THR A 54 6.73 -15.53 8.29
C THR A 54 6.24 -14.71 7.10
N GLU A 55 4.96 -14.82 6.75
CA GLU A 55 4.34 -14.13 5.62
C GLU A 55 3.56 -12.88 6.02
N CYS A 56 3.25 -12.70 7.31
CA CYS A 56 2.52 -11.53 7.79
C CYS A 56 3.31 -10.23 7.59
N PRO A 57 2.82 -9.24 6.82
CA PRO A 57 3.53 -7.99 6.57
C PRO A 57 3.92 -7.25 7.85
N LEU A 58 2.99 -7.16 8.80
CA LEU A 58 3.27 -6.49 10.08
C LEU A 58 4.29 -7.24 10.94
N ALA A 59 4.29 -8.59 10.93
CA ALA A 59 5.31 -9.35 11.63
C ALA A 59 6.71 -9.16 11.01
N LYS A 60 6.79 -8.95 9.69
CA LYS A 60 8.05 -8.61 9.00
C LYS A 60 8.60 -7.26 9.44
N LEU A 61 7.75 -6.26 9.63
CA LEU A 61 8.12 -4.92 10.08
C LEU A 61 8.49 -4.89 11.58
N TYR A 62 7.73 -5.63 12.41
CA TYR A 62 7.98 -5.66 13.85
C TYR A 62 9.09 -6.62 14.30
N GLY A 63 9.52 -7.56 13.44
CA GLY A 63 10.62 -8.49 13.76
C GLY A 63 11.90 -7.78 14.20
N PRO A 64 12.48 -6.86 13.41
CA PRO A 64 13.65 -6.07 13.79
C PRO A 64 13.43 -5.25 15.06
N ARG A 65 12.26 -4.64 15.24
CA ARG A 65 11.89 -3.88 16.44
C ARG A 65 11.91 -4.74 17.71
N LEU A 66 11.37 -5.96 17.63
CA LEU A 66 11.41 -6.90 18.75
C LEU A 66 12.83 -7.35 19.07
N GLN A 67 13.70 -7.50 18.06
CA GLN A 67 15.11 -7.80 18.26
C GLN A 67 15.83 -6.64 18.97
N GLU A 68 15.64 -5.41 18.52
CA GLU A 68 16.19 -4.22 19.21
C GLU A 68 15.72 -4.14 20.67
N MET A 69 14.44 -4.41 20.93
CA MET A 69 13.92 -4.46 22.30
C MET A 69 14.54 -5.61 23.10
N SER A 70 14.70 -6.79 22.52
CA SER A 70 15.35 -7.93 23.16
C SER A 70 16.77 -7.58 23.62
N GLU A 71 17.57 -6.93 22.77
CA GLU A 71 18.92 -6.46 23.10
C GLU A 71 18.91 -5.41 24.20
N ARG A 72 18.02 -4.41 24.11
CA ARG A 72 17.89 -3.32 25.09
C ARG A 72 17.58 -3.82 26.51
N TYR A 73 16.81 -4.89 26.63
CA TYR A 73 16.35 -5.42 27.91
C TYR A 73 17.11 -6.67 28.38
N ALA A 74 18.07 -7.19 27.60
CA ALA A 74 18.78 -8.44 27.90
C ALA A 74 19.44 -8.44 29.29
N ASP A 75 20.16 -7.36 29.64
CA ASP A 75 20.86 -7.20 30.93
C ASP A 75 19.93 -6.77 32.08
N ARG A 76 18.65 -6.50 31.78
CA ARG A 76 17.64 -6.07 32.76
C ARG A 76 16.75 -7.23 33.23
N GLY A 77 17.09 -8.48 32.88
CA GLY A 77 16.34 -9.67 33.31
C GLY A 77 15.06 -9.94 32.51
N VAL A 78 14.98 -9.44 31.28
CA VAL A 78 13.88 -9.73 30.36
C VAL A 78 14.30 -10.81 29.36
N GLN A 79 13.42 -11.75 29.05
CA GLN A 79 13.58 -12.73 27.98
C GLN A 79 12.51 -12.57 26.92
N PHE A 80 12.91 -12.50 25.66
CA PHE A 80 12.00 -12.56 24.51
C PHE A 80 11.97 -13.98 23.96
N LEU A 81 10.78 -14.45 23.60
CA LEU A 81 10.50 -15.71 22.94
C LEU A 81 9.53 -15.43 21.78
N GLY A 82 9.96 -15.70 20.56
CA GLY A 82 9.05 -15.72 19.43
C GLY A 82 8.35 -17.07 19.35
N VAL A 83 7.08 -17.06 19.02
CA VAL A 83 6.29 -18.28 18.81
C VAL A 83 5.62 -18.21 17.43
N ASN A 84 5.92 -19.18 16.58
CA ASN A 84 5.23 -19.35 15.32
C ASN A 84 4.20 -20.46 15.43
N SER A 85 2.93 -20.09 15.46
CA SER A 85 1.79 -21.01 15.54
C SER A 85 1.08 -21.20 14.20
N ASN A 86 1.53 -20.56 13.12
CA ASN A 86 0.91 -20.70 11.81
C ASN A 86 1.09 -22.12 11.26
N THR A 87 0.01 -22.76 10.82
CA THR A 87 0.05 -24.12 10.26
C THR A 87 0.83 -24.19 8.95
N GLN A 88 0.79 -23.12 8.14
CA GLN A 88 1.45 -23.02 6.85
C GLN A 88 2.96 -22.75 6.93
N ASP A 89 3.45 -22.16 8.03
CA ASP A 89 4.87 -21.79 8.14
C ASP A 89 5.74 -22.99 8.47
N THR A 90 6.66 -23.36 7.60
CA THR A 90 7.63 -24.43 7.79
C THR A 90 8.83 -24.00 8.64
N LEU A 91 9.57 -24.96 9.20
CA LEU A 91 10.82 -24.65 9.93
C LEU A 91 11.87 -23.96 9.05
N ALA A 92 11.90 -24.27 7.75
CA ALA A 92 12.81 -23.65 6.79
C ALA A 92 12.46 -22.16 6.58
N GLU A 93 11.18 -21.83 6.47
CA GLU A 93 10.69 -20.44 6.35
C GLU A 93 10.91 -19.66 7.62
N ILE A 94 10.66 -20.25 8.80
CA ILE A 94 10.96 -19.63 10.09
C ILE A 94 12.45 -19.31 10.22
N SER A 95 13.33 -20.26 9.82
CA SER A 95 14.78 -20.04 9.80
C SER A 95 15.18 -18.94 8.81
N ALA A 96 14.56 -18.89 7.63
CA ALA A 96 14.82 -17.84 6.63
C ALA A 96 14.34 -16.46 7.15
N TYR A 97 13.18 -16.40 7.78
CA TYR A 97 12.63 -15.22 8.41
C TYR A 97 13.57 -14.68 9.52
N ALA A 98 14.03 -15.56 10.44
CA ALA A 98 14.96 -15.19 11.50
C ALA A 98 16.25 -14.56 10.93
N ARG A 99 16.85 -15.20 9.92
CA ARG A 99 18.07 -14.68 9.27
C ARG A 99 17.83 -13.36 8.56
N LYS A 100 16.73 -13.25 7.81
CA LYS A 100 16.41 -12.06 7.01
C LYS A 100 16.19 -10.83 7.88
N HIS A 101 15.52 -11.00 9.02
CA HIS A 101 15.18 -9.94 9.97
C HIS A 101 16.13 -9.87 11.17
N GLN A 102 17.25 -10.62 11.13
CA GLN A 102 18.31 -10.62 12.15
C GLN A 102 17.78 -10.89 13.56
N ILE A 103 16.88 -11.86 13.71
CA ILE A 103 16.27 -12.24 14.98
C ILE A 103 17.15 -13.30 15.65
N ASP A 104 17.71 -12.96 16.84
CA ASP A 104 18.60 -13.83 17.63
C ASP A 104 17.93 -14.44 18.87
N PHE A 105 16.80 -13.89 19.33
CA PHE A 105 16.02 -14.53 20.40
C PHE A 105 15.36 -15.82 19.90
N PRO A 106 15.11 -16.82 20.79
CA PRO A 106 14.52 -18.09 20.40
C PRO A 106 13.20 -17.93 19.65
N LEU A 107 13.10 -18.52 18.45
CA LEU A 107 11.89 -18.53 17.64
C LEU A 107 11.37 -19.96 17.53
N LEU A 108 10.29 -20.23 18.26
CA LEU A 108 9.77 -21.55 18.58
C LEU A 108 8.63 -21.94 17.64
N LYS A 109 8.51 -23.23 17.27
CA LYS A 109 7.39 -23.74 16.48
C LYS A 109 6.30 -24.34 17.38
N ASP A 110 5.12 -23.76 17.40
CA ASP A 110 3.93 -24.27 18.06
C ASP A 110 3.04 -25.03 17.05
N ALA A 111 3.48 -26.23 16.69
CA ALA A 111 2.71 -27.11 15.82
C ALA A 111 1.42 -27.55 16.51
N GLY A 112 0.27 -27.27 15.90
CA GLY A 112 -1.05 -27.60 16.45
C GLY A 112 -1.63 -26.56 17.40
N ASN A 113 -1.07 -25.35 17.42
CA ASN A 113 -1.62 -24.13 18.06
C ASN A 113 -1.81 -24.22 19.59
N ARG A 114 -1.14 -25.16 20.28
CA ARG A 114 -1.37 -25.38 21.73
C ARG A 114 -1.07 -24.16 22.59
N ILE A 115 0.00 -23.44 22.28
CA ILE A 115 0.39 -22.27 23.04
C ILE A 115 -0.43 -21.06 22.61
N ALA A 116 -0.74 -20.95 21.33
CA ALA A 116 -1.69 -19.96 20.84
C ALA A 116 -3.07 -20.12 21.52
N ASP A 117 -3.55 -21.37 21.72
CA ASP A 117 -4.81 -21.65 22.41
C ASP A 117 -4.73 -21.37 23.91
N GLN A 118 -3.62 -21.75 24.56
CA GLN A 118 -3.39 -21.48 25.98
C GLN A 118 -3.40 -19.99 26.28
N LEU A 119 -2.74 -19.17 25.44
CA LEU A 119 -2.70 -17.72 25.57
C LEU A 119 -3.88 -17.03 24.88
N ARG A 120 -4.70 -17.79 24.16
CA ARG A 120 -5.79 -17.27 23.32
C ARG A 120 -5.34 -16.22 22.33
N ALA A 121 -4.11 -16.37 21.85
CA ALA A 121 -3.53 -15.52 20.83
C ALA A 121 -4.31 -15.63 19.51
N LYS A 122 -4.50 -14.54 18.81
CA LYS A 122 -5.33 -14.50 17.60
C LYS A 122 -4.56 -14.07 16.36
N ARG A 123 -3.57 -13.20 16.55
CA ARG A 123 -2.91 -12.51 15.44
C ARG A 123 -1.39 -12.66 15.44
N THR A 124 -0.80 -12.27 14.36
CA THR A 124 0.63 -12.02 14.21
C THR A 124 0.84 -10.61 13.62
N PRO A 125 1.66 -9.70 14.26
CA PRO A 125 2.26 -9.88 15.58
C PRO A 125 1.27 -9.65 16.73
N GLU A 126 1.37 -10.44 17.79
CA GLU A 126 0.68 -10.23 19.05
C GLU A 126 1.61 -10.61 20.20
N VAL A 127 1.69 -9.80 21.24
CA VAL A 127 2.65 -10.00 22.33
C VAL A 127 1.96 -10.21 23.66
N PHE A 128 2.56 -11.05 24.52
CA PHE A 128 2.13 -11.37 25.86
C PHE A 128 3.30 -11.17 26.83
N VAL A 129 3.11 -10.43 27.91
CA VAL A 129 4.15 -10.16 28.91
C VAL A 129 3.78 -10.83 30.21
N LEU A 130 4.68 -11.70 30.65
CA LEU A 130 4.57 -12.45 31.91
C LEU A 130 5.55 -11.90 32.94
N ASP A 131 5.10 -11.77 34.19
CA ASP A 131 5.97 -11.42 35.31
C ASP A 131 6.83 -12.61 35.79
N GLN A 132 7.53 -12.44 36.91
CA GLN A 132 8.40 -13.44 37.50
C GLN A 132 7.63 -14.73 37.92
N ASP A 133 6.36 -14.58 38.30
CA ASP A 133 5.48 -15.71 38.67
C ASP A 133 4.77 -16.33 37.46
N ARG A 134 5.11 -15.88 36.24
CA ARG A 134 4.49 -16.29 34.97
C ARG A 134 3.00 -15.96 34.92
N SER A 135 2.59 -14.93 35.63
CA SER A 135 1.25 -14.35 35.48
C SER A 135 1.21 -13.35 34.35
N LEU A 136 0.16 -13.39 33.55
CA LEU A 136 -0.04 -12.46 32.44
C LEU A 136 -0.27 -11.04 32.96
N ARG A 137 0.53 -10.10 32.52
CA ARG A 137 0.44 -8.68 32.92
C ARG A 137 0.10 -7.73 31.78
N TYR A 138 0.41 -8.13 30.56
CA TYR A 138 0.07 -7.37 29.35
C TYR A 138 -0.15 -8.33 28.19
N TRP A 139 -1.12 -7.99 27.31
CA TRP A 139 -1.21 -8.57 25.97
C TRP A 139 -1.70 -7.55 24.97
N GLY A 140 -1.23 -7.66 23.72
CA GLY A 140 -1.67 -6.81 22.64
C GLY A 140 -0.59 -6.47 21.62
N ARG A 141 -0.65 -5.23 21.11
CA ARG A 141 0.29 -4.72 20.11
C ARG A 141 1.63 -4.27 20.73
N ILE A 142 2.64 -4.16 19.88
CA ILE A 142 3.99 -3.72 20.26
C ILE A 142 4.01 -2.21 20.45
N ASP A 143 3.59 -1.48 19.43
CA ASP A 143 3.37 -0.03 19.38
C ASP A 143 2.34 0.31 18.30
N ASP A 144 2.16 1.58 17.95
CA ASP A 144 1.19 2.04 16.93
C ASP A 144 1.84 2.52 15.64
N GLN A 145 3.13 2.22 15.39
CA GLN A 145 3.81 2.68 14.17
C GLN A 145 3.27 2.00 12.93
N PHE A 146 3.07 0.69 12.98
CA PHE A 146 2.61 -0.10 11.85
C PHE A 146 1.20 -0.64 12.11
N GLY A 147 0.32 -0.45 11.12
CA GLY A 147 -1.04 -0.97 11.18
C GLY A 147 -1.56 -1.41 9.82
N VAL A 148 -2.79 -1.85 9.78
CA VAL A 148 -3.43 -2.24 8.52
C VAL A 148 -3.66 -1.00 7.67
N GLY A 149 -2.96 -0.93 6.52
CA GLY A 149 -3.09 0.17 5.56
C GLY A 149 -2.33 1.44 5.93
N TYR A 150 -1.53 1.45 7.00
CA TYR A 150 -0.71 2.61 7.35
C TYR A 150 0.65 2.26 7.94
N VAL A 151 1.59 3.18 7.75
CA VAL A 151 2.90 3.23 8.40
C VAL A 151 3.11 4.68 8.89
N ARG A 152 3.42 4.87 10.17
CA ARG A 152 3.79 6.16 10.75
C ARG A 152 5.30 6.32 10.69
N ASP A 153 5.79 7.56 10.61
CA ASP A 153 7.23 7.84 10.68
C ASP A 153 7.82 7.38 12.02
N GLU A 154 7.09 7.63 13.13
CA GLU A 154 7.46 7.18 14.47
C GLU A 154 6.21 6.73 15.25
N PRO A 155 6.35 5.79 16.19
CA PRO A 155 5.23 5.41 17.04
C PRO A 155 4.89 6.54 18.04
N THR A 156 3.61 6.72 18.30
CA THR A 156 3.10 7.67 19.31
C THR A 156 2.73 7.00 20.62
N GLU A 157 2.47 5.68 20.60
CA GLU A 157 2.16 4.86 21.76
C GLU A 157 3.14 3.69 21.86
N PHE A 158 3.54 3.35 23.06
CA PHE A 158 4.54 2.32 23.34
C PHE A 158 4.05 1.31 24.39
N PRO A 159 2.90 0.67 24.21
CA PRO A 159 2.28 -0.12 25.28
C PRO A 159 3.15 -1.30 25.74
N LEU A 160 3.81 -2.05 24.84
CA LEU A 160 4.72 -3.14 25.22
C LEU A 160 5.90 -2.63 26.05
N ARG A 161 6.58 -1.56 25.58
CA ARG A 161 7.71 -0.97 26.30
C ARG A 161 7.30 -0.50 27.69
N ASN A 162 6.18 0.21 27.78
CA ASN A 162 5.67 0.72 29.05
C ASN A 162 5.34 -0.43 30.02
N ALA A 163 4.73 -1.52 29.54
CA ALA A 163 4.43 -2.69 30.37
C ALA A 163 5.70 -3.35 30.92
N ILE A 164 6.73 -3.53 30.09
CA ILE A 164 8.02 -4.08 30.52
C ILE A 164 8.67 -3.18 31.56
N ASP A 165 8.77 -1.86 31.31
CA ASP A 165 9.42 -0.92 32.23
C ASP A 165 8.70 -0.85 33.58
N GLN A 166 7.35 -0.82 33.58
CA GLN A 166 6.55 -0.81 34.82
C GLN A 166 6.76 -2.08 35.65
N LEU A 167 6.84 -3.25 35.01
CA LEU A 167 7.12 -4.52 35.73
C LEU A 167 8.53 -4.56 36.31
N LEU A 168 9.53 -4.06 35.58
CA LEU A 168 10.90 -3.99 36.08
C LEU A 168 11.07 -2.99 37.24
N GLU A 169 10.21 -1.98 37.31
CA GLU A 169 10.12 -1.03 38.42
C GLU A 169 9.27 -1.56 39.60
N GLY A 170 8.70 -2.76 39.49
CA GLY A 170 7.83 -3.34 40.50
C GLY A 170 6.45 -2.68 40.59
N ARG A 171 6.01 -2.02 39.51
CA ARG A 171 4.71 -1.36 39.38
C ARG A 171 3.70 -2.26 38.66
N GLU A 172 2.43 -2.02 38.87
CA GLU A 172 1.36 -2.60 38.06
C GLU A 172 1.39 -1.98 36.66
N VAL A 173 0.97 -2.78 35.66
CA VAL A 173 0.83 -2.30 34.27
C VAL A 173 -0.43 -1.44 34.16
N GLU A 174 -0.27 -0.17 33.85
CA GLU A 174 -1.36 0.81 33.77
C GLU A 174 -2.32 0.51 32.60
N GLN A 175 -1.79 0.08 31.45
CA GLN A 175 -2.56 -0.33 30.29
C GLN A 175 -2.27 -1.80 29.99
N PRO A 176 -2.97 -2.75 30.65
CA PRO A 176 -2.65 -4.17 30.53
C PRO A 176 -3.10 -4.80 29.22
N VAL A 177 -3.91 -4.09 28.42
CA VAL A 177 -4.45 -4.57 27.14
C VAL A 177 -4.38 -3.46 26.09
N ALA A 178 -3.82 -3.78 24.94
CA ALA A 178 -3.88 -2.92 23.75
C ALA A 178 -4.24 -3.77 22.54
N GLU A 179 -5.23 -3.36 21.75
CA GLU A 179 -5.71 -4.14 20.62
C GLU A 179 -4.58 -4.42 19.63
N SER A 180 -4.37 -5.72 19.32
CA SER A 180 -3.39 -6.17 18.35
C SER A 180 -3.95 -6.07 16.93
N VAL A 181 -3.10 -5.70 15.98
CA VAL A 181 -3.41 -5.62 14.54
C VAL A 181 -2.48 -6.57 13.78
N GLY A 182 -2.99 -7.19 12.72
CA GLY A 182 -2.22 -8.13 11.91
C GLY A 182 -3.08 -9.26 11.36
N CYS A 183 -2.42 -10.26 10.79
CA CYS A 183 -3.09 -11.41 10.20
C CYS A 183 -3.53 -12.40 11.29
N TYR A 184 -4.62 -13.13 11.07
CA TYR A 184 -4.97 -14.22 11.97
C TYR A 184 -3.91 -15.32 11.92
N ILE A 185 -3.67 -15.94 13.07
CA ILE A 185 -2.86 -17.16 13.17
C ILE A 185 -3.54 -18.28 12.38
N GLY A 186 -2.81 -18.88 11.45
CA GLY A 186 -3.27 -20.08 10.73
C GLY A 186 -3.43 -21.25 11.69
N ARG A 187 -4.65 -21.79 11.80
CA ARG A 187 -5.00 -22.79 12.80
C ARG A 187 -5.31 -24.15 12.21
N VAL A 188 -4.99 -25.19 12.98
CA VAL A 188 -5.58 -26.52 12.77
C VAL A 188 -7.09 -26.42 13.05
N ARG A 189 -7.91 -26.87 12.10
CA ARG A 189 -9.36 -26.75 12.16
C ARG A 189 -10.06 -28.11 12.23
N GLU A 190 -11.10 -28.19 13.03
CA GLU A 190 -12.06 -29.29 12.94
C GLU A 190 -12.97 -29.07 11.73
N LYS A 191 -12.95 -30.01 10.80
CA LYS A 191 -13.73 -29.94 9.56
C LYS A 191 -15.11 -30.53 9.78
N VAL A 192 -16.16 -29.80 9.35
CA VAL A 192 -17.52 -30.32 9.35
C VAL A 192 -17.62 -31.38 8.26
N ALA A 193 -17.99 -32.59 8.65
CA ALA A 193 -18.28 -33.67 7.70
C ALA A 193 -19.47 -33.27 6.82
N ASP A 194 -19.43 -33.65 5.55
CA ASP A 194 -20.52 -33.44 4.58
C ASP A 194 -20.87 -31.96 4.36
N SER A 195 -19.90 -31.04 4.47
CA SER A 195 -20.11 -29.63 4.12
C SER A 195 -20.50 -29.49 2.64
N GLU A 196 -21.55 -28.70 2.37
CA GLU A 196 -21.99 -28.41 0.99
C GLU A 196 -20.99 -27.51 0.25
N VAL A 197 -20.22 -26.68 0.96
CA VAL A 197 -19.19 -25.78 0.41
C VAL A 197 -17.83 -26.33 0.76
N THR A 198 -17.03 -26.62 -0.26
CA THR A 198 -15.67 -27.15 -0.12
C THR A 198 -14.68 -26.37 -0.96
N TYR A 199 -13.38 -26.46 -0.63
CA TYR A 199 -12.33 -25.85 -1.42
C TYR A 199 -12.36 -26.32 -2.86
N SER A 200 -12.37 -27.64 -3.07
CA SER A 200 -12.27 -28.27 -4.40
C SER A 200 -13.44 -27.93 -5.31
N ASN A 201 -14.63 -27.77 -4.77
CA ASN A 201 -15.83 -27.51 -5.59
C ASN A 201 -16.05 -26.01 -5.87
N GLN A 202 -16.13 -25.17 -4.81
CA GLN A 202 -16.49 -23.75 -4.97
C GLN A 202 -15.31 -22.81 -4.75
N ILE A 203 -14.56 -23.00 -3.64
CA ILE A 203 -13.65 -21.98 -3.15
C ILE A 203 -12.43 -21.79 -4.06
N ALA A 204 -11.86 -22.88 -4.60
CA ALA A 204 -10.75 -22.78 -5.56
C ALA A 204 -11.09 -21.89 -6.75
N ARG A 205 -12.34 -21.99 -7.28
CA ARG A 205 -12.81 -21.14 -8.39
C ARG A 205 -12.98 -19.69 -7.99
N ILE A 206 -13.50 -19.43 -6.78
CA ILE A 206 -13.64 -18.08 -6.24
C ILE A 206 -12.28 -17.44 -6.07
N LEU A 207 -11.31 -18.16 -5.50
CA LEU A 207 -9.95 -17.68 -5.30
C LEU A 207 -9.23 -17.44 -6.64
N GLN A 208 -9.34 -18.37 -7.60
CA GLN A 208 -8.78 -18.19 -8.94
C GLN A 208 -9.34 -16.95 -9.65
N LYS A 209 -10.64 -16.70 -9.52
CA LYS A 209 -11.30 -15.54 -10.15
C LYS A 209 -10.91 -14.21 -9.50
N ASN A 210 -10.81 -14.16 -8.16
CA ASN A 210 -10.79 -12.90 -7.43
C ASN A 210 -9.45 -12.62 -6.69
N CYS A 211 -8.59 -13.62 -6.45
CA CYS A 211 -7.47 -13.52 -5.52
C CYS A 211 -6.11 -13.91 -6.14
N VAL A 212 -6.04 -15.07 -6.81
CA VAL A 212 -4.78 -15.73 -7.25
C VAL A 212 -3.97 -14.88 -8.22
N GLU A 213 -4.61 -13.95 -8.95
CA GLU A 213 -3.88 -13.04 -9.82
C GLU A 213 -2.75 -12.28 -9.09
N CYS A 214 -3.01 -11.88 -7.83
CA CYS A 214 -2.06 -11.18 -6.98
C CYS A 214 -1.45 -12.10 -5.92
N HIS A 215 -2.23 -13.09 -5.42
CA HIS A 215 -1.82 -14.02 -4.37
C HIS A 215 -1.20 -15.29 -4.95
N ARG A 216 -0.06 -15.14 -5.62
CA ARG A 216 0.77 -16.23 -6.18
C ARG A 216 2.25 -15.85 -6.13
N ASP A 217 3.11 -16.82 -6.32
CA ASP A 217 4.56 -16.61 -6.28
C ASP A 217 5.03 -15.52 -7.24
N GLY A 218 5.88 -14.63 -6.75
CA GLY A 218 6.50 -13.56 -7.52
C GLY A 218 5.60 -12.34 -7.77
N GLU A 219 4.37 -12.33 -7.23
CA GLU A 219 3.46 -11.17 -7.30
C GLU A 219 3.47 -10.34 -6.02
N ILE A 220 2.65 -9.29 -5.99
CA ILE A 220 2.68 -8.26 -4.94
C ILE A 220 2.16 -8.75 -3.58
N ALA A 221 1.24 -9.72 -3.58
CA ALA A 221 0.63 -10.18 -2.34
C ALA A 221 1.65 -10.86 -1.41
N PRO A 222 1.52 -10.71 -0.10
CA PRO A 222 2.51 -11.20 0.87
C PRO A 222 2.51 -12.72 1.04
N PHE A 223 1.47 -13.43 0.57
CA PHE A 223 1.28 -14.87 0.65
C PHE A 223 0.50 -15.39 -0.57
N THR A 224 0.60 -16.69 -0.82
CA THR A 224 -0.07 -17.36 -1.94
C THR A 224 -1.43 -17.93 -1.54
N LEU A 225 -2.32 -18.10 -2.53
CA LEU A 225 -3.62 -18.76 -2.41
C LEU A 225 -3.83 -19.76 -3.55
N ASN A 226 -2.74 -20.40 -4.00
CA ASN A 226 -2.74 -21.28 -5.16
C ASN A 226 -3.27 -22.69 -4.85
N ASP A 227 -3.23 -23.10 -3.59
CA ASP A 227 -3.53 -24.44 -3.14
C ASP A 227 -4.42 -24.45 -1.90
N TYR A 228 -4.87 -25.65 -1.52
CA TYR A 228 -5.75 -25.86 -0.40
C TYR A 228 -5.10 -25.52 0.95
N ASP A 229 -3.84 -25.93 1.15
CA ASP A 229 -3.17 -25.77 2.43
C ASP A 229 -2.99 -24.30 2.78
N SER A 230 -2.51 -23.51 1.81
CA SER A 230 -2.41 -22.04 1.93
C SER A 230 -3.80 -21.42 2.16
N ALA A 231 -4.79 -21.73 1.32
CA ALA A 231 -6.12 -21.14 1.44
C ALA A 231 -6.78 -21.45 2.78
N SER A 232 -6.68 -22.70 3.28
CA SER A 232 -7.28 -23.10 4.56
C SER A 232 -6.60 -22.45 5.76
N ALA A 233 -5.28 -22.27 5.71
CA ALA A 233 -4.53 -21.57 6.74
C ALA A 233 -4.92 -20.09 6.84
N TRP A 234 -5.17 -19.44 5.71
CA TRP A 234 -5.55 -18.02 5.62
C TRP A 234 -7.07 -17.77 5.73
N ALA A 235 -7.90 -18.80 5.93
CA ALA A 235 -9.35 -18.69 5.84
C ALA A 235 -9.96 -17.60 6.74
N ASP A 236 -9.51 -17.42 8.00
CA ASP A 236 -10.02 -16.36 8.88
C ASP A 236 -9.62 -14.97 8.39
N THR A 237 -8.38 -14.81 7.90
CA THR A 237 -7.91 -13.56 7.32
C THR A 237 -8.68 -13.24 6.03
N ILE A 238 -8.93 -14.23 5.16
CA ILE A 238 -9.76 -14.05 3.95
C ILE A 238 -11.17 -13.56 4.33
N VAL A 239 -11.80 -14.19 5.32
CA VAL A 239 -13.14 -13.77 5.80
C VAL A 239 -13.12 -12.33 6.30
N GLU A 240 -12.13 -11.96 7.11
CA GLU A 240 -12.01 -10.60 7.65
C GLU A 240 -11.86 -9.57 6.52
N VAL A 241 -10.89 -9.76 5.62
CA VAL A 241 -10.60 -8.77 4.58
C VAL A 241 -11.74 -8.62 3.56
N VAL A 242 -12.51 -9.70 3.32
CA VAL A 242 -13.69 -9.65 2.46
C VAL A 242 -14.85 -8.96 3.14
N LYS A 243 -15.09 -9.21 4.43
CA LYS A 243 -16.12 -8.51 5.23
C LYS A 243 -15.85 -7.01 5.33
N ASP A 244 -14.60 -6.64 5.55
CA ASP A 244 -14.18 -5.24 5.67
C ASP A 244 -14.05 -4.53 4.32
N GLN A 245 -14.28 -5.26 3.21
CA GLN A 245 -14.13 -4.78 1.84
C GLN A 245 -12.70 -4.30 1.52
N ARG A 246 -11.70 -4.85 2.20
CA ARG A 246 -10.27 -4.60 1.90
C ARG A 246 -9.80 -5.43 0.69
N MET A 247 -10.39 -6.63 0.51
CA MET A 247 -10.10 -7.55 -0.60
C MET A 247 -11.38 -8.16 -1.17
N PRO A 248 -11.45 -8.35 -2.50
CA PRO A 248 -10.55 -7.76 -3.49
C PRO A 248 -10.55 -6.24 -3.43
N PRO A 249 -9.45 -5.55 -3.78
CA PRO A 249 -9.40 -4.09 -3.72
C PRO A 249 -10.26 -3.48 -4.82
N TRP A 250 -11.47 -3.10 -4.47
CA TRP A 250 -12.43 -2.44 -5.35
C TRP A 250 -13.40 -1.59 -4.55
N HIS A 251 -13.31 -0.27 -4.70
CA HIS A 251 -14.02 0.68 -3.85
C HIS A 251 -15.13 1.45 -4.58
N ALA A 252 -15.39 1.15 -5.87
CA ALA A 252 -16.51 1.74 -6.59
C ALA A 252 -17.84 1.24 -6.02
N ASN A 253 -18.75 2.18 -5.75
CA ASN A 253 -20.12 1.89 -5.40
C ASN A 253 -20.83 1.22 -6.59
N PRO A 254 -21.37 -0.01 -6.45
CA PRO A 254 -21.97 -0.77 -7.55
C PRO A 254 -23.24 -0.14 -8.13
N GLU A 255 -23.82 0.86 -7.47
CA GLU A 255 -24.99 1.57 -7.99
C GLU A 255 -24.65 2.55 -9.12
N PHE A 256 -23.36 2.89 -9.32
CA PHE A 256 -22.91 3.90 -10.26
C PHE A 256 -21.80 3.38 -11.18
N GLY A 257 -22.04 3.49 -12.48
CA GLY A 257 -21.10 3.07 -13.51
C GLY A 257 -20.99 1.56 -13.67
N GLU A 258 -20.61 1.14 -14.88
CA GLU A 258 -20.26 -0.24 -15.20
C GLU A 258 -18.84 -0.28 -15.76
N PHE A 259 -17.99 -1.15 -15.19
CA PHE A 259 -16.56 -1.18 -15.48
C PHE A 259 -16.10 -2.57 -15.89
N VAL A 260 -15.39 -2.68 -17.03
CA VAL A 260 -14.87 -3.97 -17.54
C VAL A 260 -13.83 -4.59 -16.63
N ASN A 261 -13.14 -3.79 -15.83
CA ASN A 261 -12.13 -4.24 -14.88
C ASN A 261 -12.66 -4.34 -13.44
N SER A 262 -13.98 -4.49 -13.25
CA SER A 262 -14.59 -4.66 -11.93
C SER A 262 -14.05 -5.90 -11.22
N ARG A 263 -13.68 -5.73 -9.95
CA ARG A 263 -13.25 -6.81 -9.04
C ARG A 263 -14.28 -7.06 -7.93
N LEU A 264 -15.51 -6.60 -8.15
CA LEU A 264 -16.58 -6.77 -7.19
C LEU A 264 -16.96 -8.25 -7.07
N MET A 265 -16.89 -8.78 -5.86
CA MET A 265 -17.39 -10.12 -5.56
C MET A 265 -18.91 -10.11 -5.41
N SER A 266 -19.58 -11.13 -5.92
CA SER A 266 -21.00 -11.33 -5.68
C SER A 266 -21.28 -11.70 -4.21
N GLU A 267 -22.47 -11.40 -3.72
CA GLU A 267 -22.88 -11.78 -2.36
C GLU A 267 -22.90 -13.29 -2.17
N GLU A 268 -23.15 -14.06 -3.23
CA GLU A 268 -23.08 -15.52 -3.21
C GLU A 268 -21.64 -16.02 -3.01
N GLU A 269 -20.66 -15.47 -3.75
CA GLU A 269 -19.24 -15.82 -3.57
C GLU A 269 -18.75 -15.47 -2.15
N LYS A 270 -19.14 -14.31 -1.60
CA LYS A 270 -18.82 -13.93 -0.24
C LYS A 270 -19.41 -14.91 0.77
N LYS A 271 -20.70 -15.23 0.61
CA LYS A 271 -21.38 -16.20 1.46
C LYS A 271 -20.69 -17.55 1.44
N GLN A 272 -20.33 -18.07 0.28
CA GLN A 272 -19.63 -19.36 0.15
C GLN A 272 -18.27 -19.34 0.86
N LEU A 273 -17.49 -18.25 0.77
CA LEU A 273 -16.25 -18.09 1.52
C LEU A 273 -16.48 -18.12 3.04
N PHE A 274 -17.52 -17.44 3.52
CA PHE A 274 -17.83 -17.38 4.94
C PHE A 274 -18.32 -18.73 5.48
N ASP A 275 -19.20 -19.41 4.74
CA ASP A 275 -19.71 -20.74 5.10
C ASP A 275 -18.59 -21.77 5.10
N TRP A 276 -17.68 -21.74 4.13
CA TRP A 276 -16.52 -22.61 4.06
C TRP A 276 -15.59 -22.45 5.26
N ALA A 277 -15.22 -21.21 5.60
CA ALA A 277 -14.37 -20.95 6.74
C ALA A 277 -15.04 -21.36 8.07
N ALA A 278 -16.36 -21.09 8.22
CA ALA A 278 -17.14 -21.50 9.39
C ALA A 278 -17.26 -23.02 9.52
N ALA A 279 -17.26 -23.77 8.42
CA ALA A 279 -17.25 -25.23 8.40
C ALA A 279 -15.86 -25.86 8.65
N GLY A 280 -14.86 -25.08 9.07
CA GLY A 280 -13.49 -25.55 9.29
C GLY A 280 -12.68 -25.71 8.01
N ALA A 281 -13.03 -24.99 6.95
CA ALA A 281 -12.34 -24.96 5.68
C ALA A 281 -12.14 -26.36 5.05
N PRO A 282 -13.19 -27.16 4.81
CA PRO A 282 -13.05 -28.50 4.27
C PRO A 282 -12.51 -28.51 2.84
N GLU A 283 -11.64 -29.46 2.51
CA GLU A 283 -11.03 -29.60 1.20
C GLU A 283 -12.04 -30.07 0.12
N GLY A 284 -12.84 -31.06 0.47
CA GLY A 284 -13.71 -31.74 -0.50
C GLY A 284 -12.96 -32.79 -1.33
N ASP A 285 -13.57 -33.17 -2.47
CA ASP A 285 -12.97 -34.13 -3.40
C ASP A 285 -11.96 -33.43 -4.33
N PRO A 286 -10.65 -33.75 -4.26
CA PRO A 286 -9.64 -33.12 -5.12
C PRO A 286 -9.90 -33.28 -6.62
N ALA A 287 -10.64 -34.29 -7.04
CA ALA A 287 -11.01 -34.48 -8.44
C ALA A 287 -11.96 -33.39 -8.98
N GLN A 288 -12.56 -32.60 -8.10
CA GLN A 288 -13.45 -31.49 -8.47
C GLN A 288 -12.72 -30.14 -8.56
N GLN A 289 -11.43 -30.11 -8.23
CA GLN A 289 -10.65 -28.86 -8.32
C GLN A 289 -10.58 -28.38 -9.78
N PRO A 290 -10.64 -27.06 -9.99
CA PRO A 290 -10.37 -26.50 -11.30
C PRO A 290 -8.89 -26.68 -11.65
N GLU A 291 -8.59 -26.74 -12.95
CA GLU A 291 -7.21 -26.70 -13.43
C GLU A 291 -6.53 -25.43 -12.90
N PRO A 292 -5.25 -25.51 -12.49
CA PRO A 292 -4.49 -24.33 -12.09
C PRO A 292 -4.44 -23.28 -13.19
N LEU A 293 -4.53 -22.01 -12.81
CA LEU A 293 -4.36 -20.91 -13.76
C LEU A 293 -2.94 -20.89 -14.30
N THR A 294 -2.82 -20.67 -15.60
CA THR A 294 -1.52 -20.42 -16.23
C THR A 294 -1.33 -18.92 -16.40
N PHE A 295 -0.19 -18.43 -15.97
CA PHE A 295 0.17 -17.02 -16.07
C PHE A 295 1.33 -16.82 -17.03
N THR A 296 1.32 -15.70 -17.74
CA THR A 296 2.42 -15.34 -18.61
C THR A 296 3.60 -14.84 -17.79
N ASP A 297 4.75 -15.49 -17.94
CA ASP A 297 6.00 -15.00 -17.39
C ASP A 297 6.48 -13.79 -18.21
N GLY A 298 6.76 -12.66 -17.52
CA GLY A 298 7.24 -11.45 -18.15
C GLY A 298 6.12 -10.50 -18.60
N TRP A 299 6.18 -10.06 -19.86
CA TRP A 299 5.24 -9.06 -20.38
C TRP A 299 3.84 -9.63 -20.63
N ARG A 300 2.81 -8.94 -20.12
CA ARG A 300 1.37 -9.23 -20.38
C ARG A 300 0.84 -8.47 -21.60
N LEU A 301 1.74 -7.86 -22.35
CA LEU A 301 1.43 -7.17 -23.61
C LEU A 301 0.93 -8.15 -24.67
N PRO A 302 0.18 -7.70 -25.69
CA PRO A 302 -0.35 -8.57 -26.75
C PRO A 302 0.72 -9.36 -27.52
N ARG A 303 1.95 -8.84 -27.52
CA ARG A 303 3.16 -9.47 -28.08
C ARG A 303 4.39 -8.96 -27.32
N GLN A 304 5.55 -9.52 -27.58
CA GLN A 304 6.81 -9.00 -27.02
C GLN A 304 6.98 -7.51 -27.37
N PRO A 305 7.45 -6.69 -26.41
CA PRO A 305 7.63 -5.27 -26.66
C PRO A 305 8.68 -5.01 -27.75
N ASP A 306 8.41 -4.04 -28.60
CA ASP A 306 9.36 -3.59 -29.61
C ASP A 306 10.54 -2.84 -28.98
N GLN A 307 10.31 -2.21 -27.84
CA GLN A 307 11.34 -1.52 -27.06
C GLN A 307 11.06 -1.63 -25.56
N VAL A 308 12.13 -1.80 -24.79
CA VAL A 308 12.11 -1.79 -23.32
C VAL A 308 13.01 -0.65 -22.84
N VAL A 309 12.49 0.18 -21.93
CA VAL A 309 13.21 1.31 -21.33
C VAL A 309 13.23 1.12 -19.81
N GLY A 310 14.42 1.06 -19.22
CA GLY A 310 14.60 1.00 -17.76
C GLY A 310 14.58 2.39 -17.13
N MET A 311 14.16 2.48 -15.88
CA MET A 311 14.16 3.75 -15.11
C MET A 311 15.58 4.29 -14.89
N SER A 312 16.58 3.43 -14.86
CA SER A 312 17.98 3.75 -14.57
C SER A 312 18.89 2.67 -15.18
N SER A 313 20.20 2.93 -15.20
CA SER A 313 21.22 1.95 -15.55
C SER A 313 21.66 1.07 -14.37
N THR A 314 21.35 1.48 -13.13
CA THR A 314 21.68 0.79 -11.90
C THR A 314 20.43 0.69 -11.01
N PRO A 315 20.31 -0.39 -10.23
CA PRO A 315 19.21 -0.53 -9.27
C PRO A 315 19.17 0.64 -8.26
N PHE A 316 17.98 1.01 -7.84
CA PHE A 316 17.74 1.91 -6.73
C PHE A 316 17.69 1.13 -5.43
N GLU A 317 18.39 1.61 -4.40
CA GLU A 317 18.41 1.00 -3.06
C GLU A 317 17.21 1.51 -2.26
N VAL A 318 16.33 0.59 -1.88
CA VAL A 318 15.18 0.87 -1.01
C VAL A 318 15.56 0.51 0.42
N ALA A 319 15.43 1.48 1.33
CA ALA A 319 15.73 1.28 2.75
C ALA A 319 14.87 0.17 3.38
N ALA A 320 15.34 -0.41 4.48
CA ALA A 320 14.60 -1.44 5.22
C ALA A 320 13.37 -0.88 5.92
N GLU A 321 13.49 0.33 6.42
CA GLU A 321 12.51 1.04 7.26
C GLU A 321 12.43 2.50 6.82
N ASP A 322 11.59 3.28 7.45
CA ASP A 322 11.29 4.69 7.19
C ASP A 322 10.48 4.96 5.91
N THR A 323 9.88 6.14 5.85
CA THR A 323 9.14 6.59 4.66
C THR A 323 10.11 6.96 3.54
N VAL A 324 9.95 6.36 2.37
CA VAL A 324 10.73 6.70 1.18
C VAL A 324 9.98 7.76 0.38
N ASP A 325 10.57 8.94 0.26
CA ASP A 325 10.02 10.01 -0.59
C ASP A 325 9.85 9.53 -2.04
N TYR A 326 8.92 10.14 -2.79
CA TYR A 326 8.78 9.88 -4.22
C TYR A 326 10.10 10.07 -4.96
N GLN A 327 10.48 9.08 -5.76
CA GLN A 327 11.68 9.10 -6.59
C GLN A 327 11.31 9.38 -8.05
N TYR A 328 12.09 10.23 -8.71
CA TYR A 328 11.86 10.59 -10.11
C TYR A 328 13.10 10.29 -10.96
N PHE A 329 12.94 9.46 -11.98
CA PHE A 329 14.01 9.11 -12.92
C PHE A 329 13.64 9.62 -14.31
N VAL A 330 14.52 10.43 -14.91
CA VAL A 330 14.32 10.99 -16.24
C VAL A 330 15.21 10.26 -17.23
N VAL A 331 14.60 9.58 -18.20
CA VAL A 331 15.30 8.72 -19.15
C VAL A 331 14.99 9.15 -20.58
N ASP A 332 16.00 9.13 -21.45
CA ASP A 332 15.84 9.34 -22.89
C ASP A 332 15.62 7.98 -23.57
N PRO A 333 14.44 7.69 -24.13
CA PRO A 333 14.19 6.44 -24.86
C PRO A 333 14.86 6.40 -26.24
N GLY A 334 15.47 7.51 -26.70
CA GLY A 334 16.24 7.60 -27.94
C GLY A 334 15.41 7.80 -29.21
N PHE A 335 14.14 8.21 -29.12
CA PHE A 335 13.27 8.38 -30.28
C PHE A 335 13.71 9.57 -31.17
N LYS A 336 14.05 9.29 -32.41
CA LYS A 336 14.40 10.29 -33.44
C LYS A 336 13.22 10.68 -34.31
N GLU A 337 12.14 9.94 -34.26
CA GLU A 337 10.88 10.16 -34.97
C GLU A 337 9.70 9.91 -34.00
N ASP A 338 8.55 10.42 -34.37
CA ASP A 338 7.30 10.19 -33.61
C ASP A 338 6.97 8.70 -33.56
N LYS A 339 6.58 8.20 -32.38
CA LYS A 339 6.18 6.81 -32.20
C LYS A 339 4.72 6.72 -31.77
N TRP A 340 3.97 5.83 -32.42
CA TRP A 340 2.64 5.45 -32.01
C TRP A 340 2.70 4.17 -31.19
N VAL A 341 2.15 4.19 -29.98
CA VAL A 341 2.18 3.09 -29.01
C VAL A 341 0.76 2.57 -28.79
N SER A 342 0.53 1.32 -29.16
CA SER A 342 -0.76 0.63 -28.97
C SER A 342 -0.88 -0.07 -27.62
N ALA A 343 0.24 -0.42 -26.97
CA ALA A 343 0.25 -0.96 -25.64
C ALA A 343 1.55 -0.60 -24.91
N ALA A 344 1.47 -0.35 -23.61
CA ALA A 344 2.62 -0.11 -22.75
C ALA A 344 2.39 -0.77 -21.40
N GLU A 345 3.40 -1.43 -20.86
CA GLU A 345 3.36 -2.07 -19.55
C GLU A 345 4.56 -1.69 -18.72
N VAL A 346 4.32 -1.34 -17.45
CA VAL A 346 5.38 -1.10 -16.47
C VAL A 346 5.54 -2.35 -15.63
N ILE A 347 6.77 -2.89 -15.59
CA ILE A 347 7.12 -4.04 -14.75
C ILE A 347 8.12 -3.60 -13.69
N PRO A 348 7.75 -3.63 -12.40
CA PRO A 348 8.69 -3.45 -11.30
C PRO A 348 9.82 -4.48 -11.35
N GLY A 349 11.04 -4.04 -11.00
CA GLY A 349 12.15 -4.95 -10.76
C GLY A 349 11.94 -5.76 -9.47
N ASN A 350 11.29 -5.13 -8.48
CA ASN A 350 10.94 -5.78 -7.21
C ASN A 350 9.52 -5.38 -6.76
N ARG A 351 8.55 -6.26 -7.02
CA ARG A 351 7.14 -6.04 -6.69
C ARG A 351 6.87 -5.95 -5.19
N SER A 352 7.75 -6.48 -4.34
CA SER A 352 7.54 -6.47 -2.89
C SER A 352 7.70 -5.09 -2.25
N VAL A 353 8.41 -4.16 -2.92
CA VAL A 353 8.68 -2.82 -2.41
C VAL A 353 8.18 -1.69 -3.30
N VAL A 354 7.86 -1.97 -4.56
CA VAL A 354 7.26 -0.97 -5.45
C VAL A 354 5.77 -0.90 -5.20
N HIS A 355 5.33 0.15 -4.49
CA HIS A 355 3.91 0.41 -4.25
C HIS A 355 3.21 0.82 -5.56
N HIS A 356 3.74 1.82 -6.27
CA HIS A 356 3.35 2.12 -7.64
C HIS A 356 4.50 2.75 -8.43
N ALA A 357 4.41 2.61 -9.74
CA ALA A 357 5.33 3.21 -10.69
C ALA A 357 4.53 3.81 -11.85
N ILE A 358 4.65 5.11 -12.08
CA ILE A 358 3.98 5.81 -13.17
C ILE A 358 5.02 6.31 -14.16
N VAL A 359 4.81 6.07 -15.44
CA VAL A 359 5.68 6.57 -16.51
C VAL A 359 4.95 7.64 -17.30
N PHE A 360 5.53 8.83 -17.31
CA PHE A 360 5.02 9.97 -18.06
C PHE A 360 5.88 10.25 -19.29
N ILE A 361 5.24 10.74 -20.35
CA ILE A 361 5.89 11.26 -21.55
C ILE A 361 6.11 12.76 -21.36
N ARG A 362 7.36 13.21 -21.44
CA ARG A 362 7.72 14.63 -21.47
C ARG A 362 8.19 15.01 -22.87
N PRO A 363 7.35 15.70 -23.69
CA PRO A 363 7.73 16.16 -25.01
C PRO A 363 8.90 17.16 -24.98
N PRO A 364 9.67 17.29 -26.07
CA PRO A 364 10.72 18.31 -26.19
C PRO A 364 10.12 19.71 -26.12
N GLY A 365 10.82 20.65 -25.49
CA GLY A 365 10.33 22.02 -25.29
C GLY A 365 9.24 22.19 -24.23
N SER A 366 8.87 21.12 -23.52
CA SER A 366 7.97 21.20 -22.37
C SER A 366 8.62 22.00 -21.25
N ILE A 367 7.98 23.09 -20.83
CA ILE A 367 8.47 24.05 -19.84
C ILE A 367 8.50 23.46 -18.41
N GLN A 368 7.77 22.37 -18.17
CA GLN A 368 7.65 21.78 -16.84
C GLN A 368 8.80 20.80 -16.58
N LYS A 369 9.83 21.21 -15.83
CA LYS A 369 10.92 20.31 -15.37
C LYS A 369 10.43 19.20 -14.42
N ASN A 370 9.39 19.51 -13.64
CA ASN A 370 8.69 18.56 -12.74
C ASN A 370 7.20 18.45 -13.10
N GLY A 371 6.81 18.87 -14.32
CA GLY A 371 5.44 18.73 -14.79
C GLY A 371 5.13 17.27 -15.05
N ILE A 372 4.03 16.81 -14.50
CA ILE A 372 3.39 15.55 -14.86
C ILE A 372 3.11 15.63 -16.37
N GLY A 373 3.92 14.92 -17.17
CA GLY A 373 3.72 14.79 -18.61
C GLY A 373 2.44 14.01 -18.94
N SER A 374 2.20 13.75 -20.23
CA SER A 374 1.13 12.83 -20.61
C SER A 374 1.42 11.46 -20.03
N TRP A 375 0.41 10.86 -19.40
CA TRP A 375 0.48 9.49 -18.85
C TRP A 375 0.75 8.49 -19.98
N LEU A 376 1.78 7.66 -19.85
CA LEU A 376 2.08 6.57 -20.76
C LEU A 376 1.50 5.25 -20.24
N SER A 377 1.93 4.84 -19.07
CA SER A 377 1.52 3.60 -18.42
C SER A 377 1.83 3.67 -16.94
N ALA A 378 1.23 2.79 -16.15
CA ALA A 378 1.55 2.66 -14.74
C ALA A 378 1.50 1.20 -14.30
N TYR A 379 2.28 0.90 -13.27
CA TYR A 379 2.08 -0.22 -12.38
C TYR A 379 1.43 0.28 -11.09
N VAL A 380 0.27 -0.25 -10.78
CA VAL A 380 -0.42 -0.07 -9.51
C VAL A 380 -0.87 -1.47 -9.06
N PRO A 381 -0.76 -1.84 -7.78
CA PRO A 381 -1.23 -3.12 -7.30
C PRO A 381 -2.66 -3.42 -7.75
N GLY A 382 -2.88 -4.59 -8.34
CA GLY A 382 -4.18 -4.99 -8.84
C GLY A 382 -4.63 -4.37 -10.17
N GLN A 383 -3.87 -3.46 -10.78
CA GLN A 383 -4.17 -2.94 -12.11
C GLN A 383 -3.42 -3.71 -13.19
N MET A 384 -4.16 -4.16 -14.20
CA MET A 384 -3.57 -4.76 -15.40
C MET A 384 -3.30 -3.70 -16.45
N SER A 385 -2.16 -3.83 -17.14
CA SER A 385 -1.95 -3.08 -18.39
C SER A 385 -2.91 -3.58 -19.44
N THR A 386 -3.62 -2.66 -20.08
CA THR A 386 -4.53 -2.97 -21.19
C THR A 386 -3.98 -2.41 -22.48
N ALA A 387 -3.93 -3.27 -23.52
CA ALA A 387 -3.71 -2.79 -24.86
C ALA A 387 -4.88 -1.89 -25.30
N LEU A 388 -4.56 -0.84 -26.03
CA LEU A 388 -5.59 -0.03 -26.66
C LEU A 388 -6.32 -0.84 -27.75
N PRO A 389 -7.60 -0.60 -27.99
CA PRO A 389 -8.33 -1.23 -29.06
C PRO A 389 -7.66 -1.00 -30.43
N PRO A 390 -7.90 -1.87 -31.42
CA PRO A 390 -7.39 -1.70 -32.77
C PRO A 390 -7.70 -0.30 -33.33
N GLY A 391 -6.72 0.28 -34.02
CA GLY A 391 -6.83 1.63 -34.55
C GLY A 391 -6.60 2.76 -33.56
N GLN A 392 -6.35 2.46 -32.29
CA GLN A 392 -6.08 3.44 -31.26
C GLN A 392 -4.62 3.36 -30.80
N ALA A 393 -3.95 4.51 -30.63
CA ALA A 393 -2.59 4.56 -30.12
C ALA A 393 -2.28 5.89 -29.44
N MET A 394 -1.32 5.87 -28.53
CA MET A 394 -0.73 7.06 -27.94
C MET A 394 0.40 7.57 -28.82
N LEU A 395 0.50 8.89 -28.98
CA LEU A 395 1.62 9.53 -29.69
C LEU A 395 2.73 9.90 -28.71
N ILE A 396 3.93 9.44 -28.99
CA ILE A 396 5.17 9.90 -28.33
C ILE A 396 5.96 10.72 -29.34
N PRO A 397 6.03 12.06 -29.20
CA PRO A 397 6.80 12.91 -30.10
C PRO A 397 8.30 12.58 -30.09
N ALA A 398 8.97 12.78 -31.22
CA ALA A 398 10.43 12.66 -31.35
C ALA A 398 11.16 13.52 -30.31
N GLY A 399 12.20 12.99 -29.68
CA GLY A 399 12.98 13.69 -28.65
C GLY A 399 12.30 13.75 -27.27
N SER A 400 11.14 13.12 -27.09
CA SER A 400 10.49 13.01 -25.77
C SER A 400 11.38 12.24 -24.78
N LYS A 401 11.25 12.57 -23.50
CA LYS A 401 11.84 11.82 -22.39
C LYS A 401 10.75 11.12 -21.59
N PHE A 402 11.11 10.03 -20.91
CA PHE A 402 10.25 9.39 -19.94
C PHE A 402 10.60 9.88 -18.54
N ILE A 403 9.57 10.07 -17.71
CA ILE A 403 9.71 10.34 -16.28
C ILE A 403 9.07 9.16 -15.56
N PHE A 404 9.90 8.38 -14.88
CA PHE A 404 9.42 7.35 -13.94
C PHE A 404 9.23 8.02 -12.59
N GLN A 405 7.99 8.03 -12.10
CA GLN A 405 7.64 8.41 -10.74
C GLN A 405 7.46 7.11 -9.96
N MET A 406 8.30 6.92 -8.95
CA MET A 406 8.34 5.71 -8.16
C MET A 406 7.93 5.99 -6.72
N HIS A 407 7.02 5.16 -6.19
CA HIS A 407 6.67 5.13 -4.78
C HIS A 407 7.05 3.77 -4.21
N TYR A 408 7.85 3.78 -3.15
CA TYR A 408 8.35 2.57 -2.50
C TYR A 408 7.78 2.42 -1.09
N THR A 409 7.52 1.17 -0.70
CA THR A 409 7.13 0.81 0.67
C THR A 409 8.18 -0.16 1.23
N PRO A 410 8.91 0.21 2.29
CA PRO A 410 9.84 -0.67 3.00
C PRO A 410 9.15 -1.91 3.57
N ILE A 411 9.92 -3.01 3.67
CA ILE A 411 9.42 -4.32 4.13
C ILE A 411 10.24 -4.93 5.28
N GLY A 412 10.93 -4.09 6.08
CA GLY A 412 11.76 -4.54 7.20
C GLY A 412 13.12 -5.13 6.78
N SER A 413 13.51 -5.00 5.50
CA SER A 413 14.84 -5.40 4.99
C SER A 413 15.19 -4.57 3.77
N ALA A 414 16.46 -4.15 3.63
CA ALA A 414 16.92 -3.42 2.47
C ALA A 414 16.71 -4.20 1.18
N GLN A 415 16.25 -3.52 0.14
CA GLN A 415 15.87 -4.09 -1.14
C GLN A 415 16.47 -3.27 -2.29
N GLN A 416 16.39 -3.84 -3.51
CA GLN A 416 16.77 -3.16 -4.74
C GLN A 416 15.63 -3.22 -5.74
N ASP A 417 15.47 -2.15 -6.54
CA ASP A 417 14.51 -2.11 -7.64
C ASP A 417 15.14 -1.57 -8.93
N LEU A 418 14.74 -2.15 -10.05
CA LEU A 418 15.07 -1.68 -11.40
C LEU A 418 13.86 -1.82 -12.32
N THR A 419 12.90 -0.95 -12.10
CA THR A 419 11.64 -0.90 -12.87
C THR A 419 11.88 -0.54 -14.33
N LYS A 420 11.07 -1.12 -15.23
CA LYS A 420 11.15 -0.91 -16.68
C LYS A 420 9.76 -0.79 -17.30
N VAL A 421 9.68 -0.15 -18.47
CA VAL A 421 8.49 -0.07 -19.31
C VAL A 421 8.75 -0.74 -20.66
N GLY A 422 7.83 -1.61 -21.08
CA GLY A 422 7.80 -2.20 -22.41
C GLY A 422 6.77 -1.51 -23.30
N LEU A 423 7.10 -1.30 -24.56
CA LEU A 423 6.30 -0.60 -25.54
C LEU A 423 6.00 -1.49 -26.74
N VAL A 424 4.73 -1.52 -27.15
CA VAL A 424 4.30 -2.12 -28.42
C VAL A 424 3.91 -0.99 -29.37
N PHE A 425 4.59 -0.89 -30.50
CA PHE A 425 4.32 0.14 -31.50
C PHE A 425 3.15 -0.26 -32.41
N ALA A 426 2.36 0.73 -32.80
CA ALA A 426 1.34 0.60 -33.84
C ALA A 426 1.91 1.06 -35.17
N ASP A 427 1.41 0.46 -36.27
CA ASP A 427 1.64 1.01 -37.61
C ASP A 427 0.92 2.37 -37.72
N PRO A 428 1.63 3.46 -38.01
CA PRO A 428 1.00 4.77 -38.17
C PRO A 428 -0.13 4.81 -39.20
N ALA A 429 -0.10 3.94 -40.21
CA ALA A 429 -1.15 3.87 -41.23
C ALA A 429 -2.48 3.29 -40.70
N GLU A 430 -2.41 2.48 -39.65
CA GLU A 430 -3.59 1.83 -39.04
C GLU A 430 -4.20 2.68 -37.92
N VAL A 431 -3.53 3.72 -37.44
CA VAL A 431 -4.01 4.56 -36.34
C VAL A 431 -5.09 5.51 -36.83
N THR A 432 -6.30 5.33 -36.34
CA THR A 432 -7.46 6.18 -36.62
C THR A 432 -7.82 7.13 -35.49
N HIS A 433 -7.44 6.77 -34.25
CA HIS A 433 -7.71 7.56 -33.05
C HIS A 433 -6.46 7.70 -32.18
N ARG A 434 -6.27 8.88 -31.65
CA ARG A 434 -5.24 9.17 -30.65
C ARG A 434 -5.78 8.99 -29.25
N ALA A 435 -5.14 8.14 -28.46
CA ALA A 435 -5.38 8.02 -27.03
C ALA A 435 -4.54 9.03 -26.27
N LEU A 436 -5.12 9.65 -25.25
CA LEU A 436 -4.46 10.63 -24.37
C LEU A 436 -5.11 10.64 -22.99
N THR A 437 -4.43 11.20 -22.01
CA THR A 437 -4.97 11.41 -20.68
C THR A 437 -5.20 12.90 -20.45
N LEU A 438 -6.46 13.26 -20.16
CA LEU A 438 -6.79 14.59 -19.66
C LEU A 438 -6.72 14.56 -18.13
N ILE A 439 -6.45 15.72 -17.53
CA ILE A 439 -6.26 15.83 -16.08
C ILE A 439 -7.08 17.03 -15.59
N SER A 440 -7.87 16.80 -14.53
CA SER A 440 -8.50 17.85 -13.75
C SER A 440 -7.77 17.98 -12.42
N ILE A 441 -7.42 19.21 -12.04
CA ILE A 441 -6.63 19.48 -10.84
C ILE A 441 -7.20 20.70 -10.12
N ASN A 442 -7.38 20.58 -8.79
CA ASN A 442 -7.57 21.74 -7.92
C ASN A 442 -6.32 21.92 -7.05
N ARG A 443 -5.65 23.07 -7.19
CA ARG A 443 -4.48 23.44 -6.37
C ARG A 443 -4.79 24.51 -5.33
N LYS A 444 -6.05 24.96 -5.25
CA LYS A 444 -6.48 26.11 -4.43
C LYS A 444 -7.42 25.63 -3.32
N PHE A 445 -6.94 24.80 -2.43
CA PHE A 445 -7.67 24.39 -1.25
C PHE A 445 -6.75 24.39 -0.02
N GLU A 446 -7.37 24.46 1.14
CA GLU A 446 -6.71 24.30 2.43
C GLU A 446 -7.66 23.53 3.33
N ILE A 447 -7.26 22.32 3.71
CA ILE A 447 -8.00 21.47 4.63
C ILE A 447 -7.74 21.99 6.04
N PRO A 448 -8.76 22.39 6.81
CA PRO A 448 -8.59 22.85 8.18
C PRO A 448 -8.05 21.76 9.10
N PRO A 449 -7.35 22.13 10.19
CA PRO A 449 -7.05 21.19 11.26
C PRO A 449 -8.33 20.54 11.80
N HIS A 450 -8.22 19.27 12.18
CA HIS A 450 -9.28 18.47 12.81
C HIS A 450 -10.60 18.34 12.02
N ASP A 451 -10.61 18.73 10.74
CA ASP A 451 -11.83 18.60 9.90
C ASP A 451 -11.99 17.15 9.41
N PRO A 452 -13.03 16.42 9.84
CA PRO A 452 -13.23 15.02 9.45
C PRO A 452 -13.87 14.85 8.08
N ASN A 453 -14.26 15.92 7.37
CA ASN A 453 -15.01 15.79 6.12
C ASN A 453 -14.93 17.03 5.20
N PHE A 454 -13.75 17.60 5.06
CA PHE A 454 -13.53 18.75 4.17
C PHE A 454 -13.77 18.38 2.70
N GLN A 455 -14.53 19.19 1.98
CA GLN A 455 -14.80 18.99 0.55
C GLN A 455 -13.98 19.95 -0.31
N ALA A 456 -13.39 19.41 -1.39
CA ALA A 456 -12.77 20.19 -2.45
C ALA A 456 -13.16 19.61 -3.82
N ASN A 457 -13.42 20.49 -4.79
CA ASN A 457 -13.87 20.09 -6.12
C ASN A 457 -12.84 20.48 -7.17
N ALA A 458 -12.74 19.66 -8.21
CA ALA A 458 -12.04 19.98 -9.46
C ALA A 458 -13.01 19.77 -10.64
N TRP A 459 -12.73 20.36 -11.78
CA TRP A 459 -13.61 20.29 -12.95
C TRP A 459 -12.82 19.92 -14.20
N LEU A 460 -13.33 18.98 -14.97
CA LEU A 460 -12.92 18.79 -16.35
C LEU A 460 -13.87 19.60 -17.24
N GLU A 461 -13.32 20.65 -17.84
CA GLU A 461 -13.98 21.53 -18.80
C GLU A 461 -13.18 21.55 -20.11
N ASN A 462 -13.77 21.99 -21.19
CA ASN A 462 -13.11 22.11 -22.50
C ASN A 462 -12.51 20.79 -23.02
N VAL A 463 -13.26 19.69 -22.91
CA VAL A 463 -12.88 18.43 -23.53
C VAL A 463 -12.97 18.56 -25.05
N PRO A 464 -12.02 18.00 -25.82
CA PRO A 464 -12.08 18.06 -27.28
C PRO A 464 -13.40 17.47 -27.82
N GLU A 465 -13.99 18.14 -28.81
CA GLU A 465 -15.15 17.61 -29.51
C GLU A 465 -14.84 16.23 -30.12
N ASN A 466 -15.86 15.37 -30.17
CA ASN A 466 -15.73 13.98 -30.64
C ASN A 466 -14.77 13.11 -29.83
N ALA A 467 -14.42 13.53 -28.59
CA ALA A 467 -13.67 12.69 -27.68
C ALA A 467 -14.59 11.59 -27.11
N THR A 468 -14.01 10.42 -26.90
CA THR A 468 -14.67 9.31 -26.22
C THR A 468 -13.96 9.07 -24.90
N LEU A 469 -14.66 9.21 -23.77
CA LEU A 469 -14.15 8.90 -22.42
C LEU A 469 -14.21 7.39 -22.20
N ARG A 470 -13.06 6.79 -21.92
CA ARG A 470 -12.89 5.35 -21.75
C ARG A 470 -12.61 4.92 -20.32
N ALA A 471 -11.93 5.78 -19.55
CA ALA A 471 -11.54 5.47 -18.18
C ALA A 471 -11.44 6.75 -17.34
N ILE A 472 -11.66 6.60 -16.04
CA ILE A 472 -11.47 7.65 -15.05
C ILE A 472 -10.69 7.09 -13.86
N ALA A 473 -9.85 7.93 -13.22
CA ALA A 473 -9.10 7.53 -12.03
C ALA A 473 -9.02 8.70 -11.06
N PRO A 474 -9.47 8.55 -9.81
CA PRO A 474 -9.28 9.54 -8.76
C PRO A 474 -7.87 9.44 -8.17
N HIS A 475 -7.33 10.57 -7.71
CA HIS A 475 -6.08 10.60 -6.96
C HIS A 475 -6.14 11.64 -5.85
N MET A 476 -5.91 11.17 -4.64
CA MET A 476 -5.69 11.91 -3.40
C MET A 476 -4.56 11.25 -2.63
N HIS A 477 -4.08 11.87 -1.55
CA HIS A 477 -3.10 11.28 -0.66
C HIS A 477 -3.74 10.67 0.61
N LEU A 478 -3.00 10.68 1.73
CA LEU A 478 -3.35 9.93 2.96
C LEU A 478 -4.66 10.37 3.63
N ARG A 479 -5.11 11.62 3.42
CA ARG A 479 -6.37 12.11 4.00
C ARG A 479 -7.57 11.92 3.10
N GLY A 480 -7.37 11.39 1.89
CA GLY A 480 -8.45 11.08 0.96
C GLY A 480 -9.49 10.16 1.60
N LYS A 481 -10.77 10.60 1.65
CA LYS A 481 -11.88 9.87 2.26
C LYS A 481 -12.85 9.31 1.24
N SER A 482 -13.26 10.12 0.27
CA SER A 482 -14.15 9.70 -0.81
C SER A 482 -13.93 10.53 -2.06
N PHE A 483 -14.27 9.96 -3.22
CA PHE A 483 -14.17 10.65 -4.49
C PHE A 483 -15.35 10.32 -5.38
N ARG A 484 -15.96 11.34 -6.03
CA ARG A 484 -17.09 11.15 -6.93
C ARG A 484 -16.90 11.93 -8.24
N PHE A 485 -17.27 11.30 -9.36
CA PHE A 485 -17.32 11.94 -10.67
C PHE A 485 -18.78 12.14 -11.08
N VAL A 486 -19.14 13.37 -11.36
CA VAL A 486 -20.51 13.75 -11.75
C VAL A 486 -20.48 14.43 -13.12
N LEU A 487 -21.13 13.84 -14.10
CA LEU A 487 -21.34 14.44 -15.41
C LEU A 487 -22.49 15.45 -15.31
N HIS A 488 -22.26 16.65 -15.80
CA HIS A 488 -23.25 17.70 -15.97
C HIS A 488 -23.50 17.92 -17.46
N GLN A 489 -24.73 17.75 -17.90
CA GLN A 489 -25.14 17.94 -19.29
C GLN A 489 -26.61 18.40 -19.34
N ASP A 490 -26.90 19.42 -20.14
CA ASP A 490 -28.27 19.89 -20.43
C ASP A 490 -29.12 20.19 -19.16
N GLY A 491 -28.46 20.55 -18.06
CA GLY A 491 -29.10 20.81 -16.76
C GLY A 491 -29.34 19.54 -15.92
N GLU A 492 -29.02 18.38 -16.45
CA GLU A 492 -29.07 17.10 -15.74
C GLU A 492 -27.70 16.73 -15.14
N GLN A 493 -27.73 15.89 -14.10
CA GLN A 493 -26.54 15.34 -13.45
C GLN A 493 -26.59 13.82 -13.46
N LYS A 494 -25.47 13.19 -13.83
CA LYS A 494 -25.29 11.73 -13.78
C LYS A 494 -24.01 11.39 -13.04
N VAL A 495 -24.10 10.59 -11.98
CA VAL A 495 -22.91 10.03 -11.33
C VAL A 495 -22.28 8.99 -12.25
N LEU A 496 -21.01 9.20 -12.61
CA LEU A 496 -20.24 8.28 -13.45
C LEU A 496 -19.48 7.25 -12.59
N LEU A 497 -18.99 7.67 -11.44
CA LEU A 497 -18.27 6.85 -10.47
C LEU A 497 -18.45 7.47 -9.08
N ASP A 498 -18.70 6.63 -8.10
CA ASP A 498 -18.70 6.97 -6.68
C ASP A 498 -17.75 6.03 -5.94
N VAL A 499 -16.75 6.58 -5.26
CA VAL A 499 -15.78 5.87 -4.42
C VAL A 499 -15.99 6.36 -2.99
N PRO A 500 -16.96 5.79 -2.22
CA PRO A 500 -17.32 6.29 -0.90
C PRO A 500 -16.27 6.04 0.18
N LYS A 501 -15.35 5.09 -0.06
CA LYS A 501 -14.24 4.74 0.81
C LYS A 501 -12.96 4.69 -0.02
N TYR A 502 -12.35 5.87 -0.23
CA TYR A 502 -11.08 5.95 -0.94
C TYR A 502 -9.96 5.35 -0.09
N ASP A 503 -9.05 4.62 -0.73
CA ASP A 503 -7.87 4.07 -0.09
C ASP A 503 -6.64 4.41 -0.94
N PHE A 504 -5.71 5.18 -0.37
CA PHE A 504 -4.49 5.61 -1.02
C PHE A 504 -3.63 4.44 -1.55
N ASN A 505 -3.72 3.28 -0.92
CA ASN A 505 -2.97 2.09 -1.34
C ASN A 505 -3.52 1.49 -2.66
N TRP A 506 -4.73 1.85 -3.08
CA TRP A 506 -5.43 1.27 -4.23
C TRP A 506 -5.92 2.33 -5.20
N GLN A 507 -5.00 2.88 -5.99
CA GLN A 507 -5.26 3.96 -6.94
C GLN A 507 -5.74 3.43 -8.30
N HIS A 508 -6.94 2.89 -8.34
CA HIS A 508 -7.49 2.25 -9.54
C HIS A 508 -7.86 3.23 -10.65
N SER A 509 -7.63 2.77 -11.89
CA SER A 509 -8.28 3.31 -13.08
C SER A 509 -9.55 2.48 -13.35
N TYR A 510 -10.70 3.13 -13.44
CA TYR A 510 -12.00 2.53 -13.70
C TYR A 510 -12.32 2.63 -15.18
N GLN A 511 -12.34 1.49 -15.90
CA GLN A 511 -12.53 1.41 -17.34
C GLN A 511 -13.99 1.14 -17.65
N PHE A 512 -14.65 2.09 -18.32
CA PHE A 512 -16.07 1.95 -18.66
C PHE A 512 -16.31 0.73 -19.57
N SER A 513 -17.36 -0.05 -19.29
CA SER A 513 -17.84 -1.12 -20.16
C SER A 513 -18.38 -0.55 -21.48
N GLU A 514 -19.07 0.58 -21.40
CA GLU A 514 -19.48 1.36 -22.54
C GLU A 514 -18.81 2.74 -22.48
N PRO A 515 -17.84 3.03 -23.39
CA PRO A 515 -17.21 4.34 -23.45
C PRO A 515 -18.21 5.46 -23.70
N LEU A 516 -18.03 6.61 -23.02
CA LEU A 516 -18.94 7.74 -23.10
C LEU A 516 -18.48 8.74 -24.19
N GLU A 517 -19.34 9.01 -25.17
CA GLU A 517 -19.11 10.08 -26.14
C GLU A 517 -19.24 11.45 -25.46
N ILE A 518 -18.22 12.28 -25.58
CA ILE A 518 -18.22 13.64 -25.07
C ILE A 518 -18.88 14.55 -26.11
N ARG A 519 -19.86 15.32 -25.66
CA ARG A 519 -20.60 16.32 -26.46
C ARG A 519 -20.31 17.73 -25.95
N ASP A 520 -20.53 18.70 -26.81
CA ASP A 520 -20.40 20.10 -26.43
C ASP A 520 -21.26 20.44 -25.19
N GLY A 521 -20.72 21.28 -24.30
CA GLY A 521 -21.38 21.68 -23.06
C GLY A 521 -21.30 20.64 -21.91
N MET A 522 -20.76 19.45 -22.14
CA MET A 522 -20.50 18.48 -21.06
C MET A 522 -19.36 18.97 -20.17
N ARG A 523 -19.56 18.84 -18.85
CA ARG A 523 -18.55 19.09 -17.83
C ARG A 523 -18.58 17.94 -16.83
N ILE A 524 -17.42 17.58 -16.30
CA ILE A 524 -17.33 16.56 -15.25
C ILE A 524 -16.81 17.21 -13.98
N GLU A 525 -17.62 17.14 -12.94
CA GLU A 525 -17.26 17.56 -11.59
C GLU A 525 -16.60 16.41 -10.86
N CYS A 526 -15.47 16.70 -10.23
CA CYS A 526 -14.70 15.79 -9.40
C CYS A 526 -14.85 16.26 -7.95
N VAL A 527 -15.62 15.55 -7.15
CA VAL A 527 -15.91 15.90 -5.75
C VAL A 527 -15.06 15.02 -4.85
N ALA A 528 -14.08 15.61 -4.17
CA ALA A 528 -13.18 14.95 -3.22
C ALA A 528 -13.56 15.33 -1.78
N HIS A 529 -13.54 14.36 -0.87
CA HIS A 529 -13.62 14.62 0.57
C HIS A 529 -12.36 14.12 1.26
N PHE A 530 -11.95 14.85 2.30
CA PHE A 530 -10.76 14.58 3.09
C PHE A 530 -11.10 14.46 4.57
N ASP A 531 -10.37 13.63 5.29
CA ASP A 531 -10.43 13.47 6.73
C ASP A 531 -9.08 13.86 7.35
N ASN A 532 -9.01 15.09 7.89
CA ASN A 532 -7.85 15.61 8.62
C ASN A 532 -8.04 15.52 10.14
N SER A 533 -8.85 14.59 10.63
CA SER A 533 -9.10 14.41 12.05
C SER A 533 -8.20 13.34 12.68
N GLU A 534 -8.24 13.25 14.01
CA GLU A 534 -7.62 12.18 14.79
C GLU A 534 -8.23 10.79 14.52
N GLY A 535 -9.45 10.77 13.97
CA GLY A 535 -10.13 9.53 13.57
C GLY A 535 -9.53 8.85 12.35
N ASN A 536 -8.72 9.57 11.56
CA ASN A 536 -8.01 9.01 10.42
C ASN A 536 -6.63 8.45 10.86
N PRO A 537 -6.46 7.12 10.94
CA PRO A 537 -5.23 6.52 11.47
C PRO A 537 -3.99 6.76 10.60
N VAL A 538 -4.19 7.09 9.31
CA VAL A 538 -3.09 7.37 8.36
C VAL A 538 -2.72 8.85 8.29
N ASN A 539 -3.45 9.72 9.01
CA ASN A 539 -3.17 11.17 9.04
C ASN A 539 -1.89 11.45 9.84
N PRO A 540 -0.85 12.04 9.23
CA PRO A 540 0.41 12.29 9.93
C PRO A 540 0.30 13.31 11.07
N ASP A 541 -0.51 14.37 10.89
CA ASP A 541 -0.71 15.42 11.91
C ASP A 541 -2.07 16.11 11.70
N PRO A 542 -3.08 15.79 12.51
CA PRO A 542 -4.40 16.40 12.42
C PRO A 542 -4.44 17.86 12.90
N SER A 543 -3.42 18.34 13.62
CA SER A 543 -3.36 19.70 14.16
C SER A 543 -2.93 20.75 13.13
N GLN A 544 -2.43 20.33 11.96
CA GLN A 544 -1.93 21.22 10.92
C GLN A 544 -2.95 21.40 9.79
N PRO A 545 -3.05 22.61 9.22
CA PRO A 545 -3.76 22.80 7.97
C PRO A 545 -2.98 22.17 6.81
N VAL A 546 -3.70 21.54 5.87
CA VAL A 546 -3.08 20.83 4.74
C VAL A 546 -3.45 21.50 3.43
N ARG A 547 -2.44 21.66 2.57
CA ARG A 547 -2.58 22.30 1.25
C ARG A 547 -2.10 21.38 0.15
N TRP A 548 -2.27 21.84 -1.09
CA TRP A 548 -1.72 21.18 -2.26
C TRP A 548 -0.21 20.97 -2.12
N GLY A 549 0.25 19.77 -2.44
CA GLY A 549 1.66 19.41 -2.58
C GLY A 549 1.86 18.03 -3.13
N ASP A 550 3.11 17.73 -3.53
CA ASP A 550 3.46 16.50 -4.23
C ASP A 550 3.76 15.31 -3.28
N GLN A 551 3.95 15.58 -1.99
CA GLN A 551 4.30 14.54 -1.03
C GLN A 551 3.07 13.92 -0.37
N THR A 552 3.18 12.69 0.11
CA THR A 552 2.06 11.94 0.70
C THR A 552 1.45 12.60 1.94
N TRP A 553 2.23 13.36 2.70
CA TRP A 553 1.76 14.14 3.86
C TRP A 553 1.11 15.48 3.50
N GLU A 554 1.24 15.93 2.26
CA GLU A 554 0.46 17.02 1.65
C GLU A 554 -0.79 16.40 1.01
N GLU A 555 -1.61 17.17 0.29
CA GLU A 555 -2.79 16.61 -0.36
C GLU A 555 -2.95 17.04 -1.80
N MET A 556 -3.65 16.19 -2.58
CA MET A 556 -4.00 16.43 -3.96
C MET A 556 -5.49 16.23 -4.21
N VAL A 557 -6.07 17.06 -5.07
CA VAL A 557 -7.34 16.79 -5.77
C VAL A 557 -7.00 16.65 -7.24
N VAL A 558 -6.85 15.42 -7.70
CA VAL A 558 -6.53 15.13 -9.11
C VAL A 558 -7.47 14.07 -9.64
N ALA A 559 -7.92 14.25 -10.86
CA ALA A 559 -8.67 13.27 -11.60
C ALA A 559 -8.06 13.08 -12.99
N TYR A 560 -7.83 11.83 -13.36
CA TYR A 560 -7.34 11.42 -14.67
C TYR A 560 -8.48 10.90 -15.53
N PHE A 561 -8.46 11.24 -16.81
CA PHE A 561 -9.46 10.84 -17.79
C PHE A 561 -8.76 10.26 -19.01
N GLY A 562 -8.88 8.96 -19.21
CA GLY A 562 -8.43 8.28 -20.42
C GLY A 562 -9.43 8.51 -21.54
N VAL A 563 -9.02 9.28 -22.54
CA VAL A 563 -9.87 9.61 -23.70
C VAL A 563 -9.22 9.21 -25.01
N THR A 564 -10.07 8.99 -26.02
CA THR A 564 -9.63 8.87 -27.42
C THR A 564 -10.30 9.93 -28.25
N ILE A 565 -9.56 10.49 -29.20
CA ILE A 565 -10.02 11.47 -30.18
C ILE A 565 -9.73 10.96 -31.58
N PRO A 566 -10.57 11.28 -32.60
CA PRO A 566 -10.22 11.00 -33.98
C PRO A 566 -8.85 11.55 -34.31
N ARG A 567 -8.05 10.80 -35.06
CA ARG A 567 -6.78 11.29 -35.56
C ARG A 567 -7.06 12.39 -36.57
N ASP A 568 -6.85 13.63 -36.16
CA ASP A 568 -6.81 14.77 -37.04
C ASP A 568 -5.38 15.34 -37.01
N ASP A 569 -4.81 15.69 -38.16
CA ASP A 569 -3.43 16.20 -38.26
C ASP A 569 -3.27 17.61 -37.68
N GLN A 570 -4.33 18.17 -37.11
CA GLN A 570 -4.29 19.46 -36.44
C GLN A 570 -3.71 19.30 -35.01
N LYS A 571 -2.70 20.11 -34.70
CA LYS A 571 -2.13 20.23 -33.35
C LYS A 571 -3.20 20.69 -32.38
N ILE A 572 -3.67 19.78 -31.50
CA ILE A 572 -4.49 20.14 -30.34
C ILE A 572 -3.52 20.77 -29.33
N GLU A 573 -3.50 22.10 -29.26
CA GLU A 573 -2.93 22.80 -28.12
C GLU A 573 -3.84 22.58 -26.90
N ILE A 574 -3.50 21.63 -26.04
CA ILE A 574 -4.13 21.50 -24.74
C ILE A 574 -3.64 22.68 -23.91
N ARG A 575 -4.47 23.71 -23.75
CA ARG A 575 -4.23 24.79 -22.79
C ARG A 575 -4.30 24.19 -21.39
N GLN A 576 -3.15 23.87 -20.80
CA GLN A 576 -3.06 23.65 -19.37
C GLN A 576 -3.16 25.02 -18.68
N GLU A 577 -4.23 25.26 -17.94
CA GLU A 577 -4.31 26.42 -17.04
C GLU A 577 -3.18 26.34 -16.01
N GLY A 578 -2.32 27.35 -15.98
CA GLY A 578 -1.29 27.47 -14.96
C GLY A 578 -0.07 28.29 -15.29
N GLN A 579 -0.19 29.41 -16.02
CA GLN A 579 0.84 30.44 -15.90
C GLN A 579 0.72 31.08 -14.51
N ARG A 580 1.59 30.66 -13.59
CA ARG A 580 1.72 31.29 -12.26
C ARG A 580 2.24 32.72 -12.42
N ASP A 581 1.57 33.66 -11.78
CA ASP A 581 2.06 35.02 -11.61
C ASP A 581 3.39 35.00 -10.84
N GLN A 582 4.37 35.87 -11.24
CA GLN A 582 5.69 35.96 -10.60
C GLN A 582 5.60 36.21 -9.09
N THR A 583 4.57 36.91 -8.63
CA THR A 583 4.32 37.16 -7.20
C THR A 583 3.98 35.88 -6.44
N GLN A 584 3.26 34.96 -7.08
CA GLN A 584 2.87 33.68 -6.50
C GLN A 584 4.06 32.70 -6.42
N ASN A 585 4.95 32.74 -7.42
CA ASN A 585 6.21 31.98 -7.42
C ASN A 585 7.14 32.38 -6.27
N LEU A 586 7.22 33.67 -5.95
CA LEU A 586 7.98 34.20 -4.81
C LEU A 586 7.41 33.73 -3.48
N GLN A 587 6.11 33.79 -3.30
CA GLN A 587 5.43 33.34 -2.07
C GLN A 587 5.53 31.83 -1.88
N ASP A 588 5.47 31.04 -2.96
CA ASP A 588 5.64 29.59 -2.92
C ASP A 588 7.08 29.21 -2.55
N ALA A 589 8.07 29.89 -3.09
CA ALA A 589 9.48 29.69 -2.78
C ALA A 589 9.80 30.01 -1.31
N GLU A 590 9.26 31.11 -0.78
CA GLU A 590 9.40 31.45 0.64
C GLU A 590 8.74 30.42 1.56
N ARG A 591 7.54 29.94 1.20
CA ARG A 591 6.86 28.90 1.97
C ARG A 591 7.65 27.60 2.00
N ASN A 592 8.18 27.18 0.85
CA ASN A 592 9.01 25.98 0.74
C ASN A 592 10.29 26.09 1.57
N ALA A 593 10.97 27.22 1.50
CA ALA A 593 12.16 27.46 2.31
C ALA A 593 11.85 27.42 3.83
N ARG A 594 10.78 28.10 4.27
CA ARG A 594 10.34 28.08 5.69
C ARG A 594 10.02 26.67 6.15
N ARG A 595 9.38 25.86 5.29
CA ARG A 595 9.02 24.46 5.61
C ARG A 595 10.27 23.58 5.76
N ILE A 596 11.23 23.70 4.84
CA ILE A 596 12.49 22.97 4.89
C ILE A 596 13.25 23.33 6.16
N MET A 597 13.41 24.61 6.48
CA MET A 597 14.07 25.05 7.69
C MET A 597 13.35 24.53 8.94
N LYS A 598 12.03 24.73 9.04
CA LYS A 598 11.25 24.26 10.21
C LYS A 598 11.32 22.75 10.41
N ARG A 599 11.47 21.97 9.32
CA ARG A 599 11.51 20.50 9.38
C ARG A 599 12.89 19.97 9.79
N PHE A 600 13.95 20.60 9.31
CA PHE A 600 15.29 20.03 9.42
C PHE A 600 16.25 20.80 10.32
N ASP A 601 16.01 22.07 10.59
CA ASP A 601 16.79 22.87 11.54
C ASP A 601 16.42 22.45 12.99
N LYS A 602 17.10 21.40 13.45
CA LYS A 602 16.83 20.80 14.77
C LYS A 602 17.49 21.56 15.92
N ASN A 603 18.54 22.31 15.62
CA ASN A 603 19.29 23.09 16.61
C ASN A 603 18.84 24.56 16.66
N GLU A 604 17.89 24.96 15.78
CA GLU A 604 17.29 26.29 15.69
C GLU A 604 18.34 27.41 15.45
N ASP A 605 19.47 27.10 14.78
CA ASP A 605 20.49 28.09 14.46
C ASP A 605 20.20 28.88 13.18
N GLY A 606 19.11 28.56 12.46
CA GLY A 606 18.69 29.20 11.21
C GLY A 606 19.42 28.71 9.97
N MET A 607 20.21 27.66 10.08
CA MET A 607 20.98 27.04 9.01
C MET A 607 20.80 25.52 9.02
N LEU A 608 20.91 24.85 7.89
CA LEU A 608 20.89 23.39 7.83
C LEU A 608 22.29 22.86 7.55
N SER A 609 22.79 22.03 8.43
CA SER A 609 24.00 21.23 8.21
C SER A 609 23.67 19.89 7.52
N ARG A 610 24.68 19.19 6.98
CA ARG A 610 24.52 17.86 6.38
C ARG A 610 23.96 16.82 7.35
N ASN A 611 24.17 17.00 8.64
CA ASN A 611 23.70 16.07 9.68
C ASN A 611 22.22 16.27 10.06
N GLU A 612 21.63 17.41 9.68
CA GLU A 612 20.24 17.75 9.99
C GLU A 612 19.29 17.38 8.86
N VAL A 613 19.82 17.19 7.66
CA VAL A 613 19.01 16.81 6.50
C VAL A 613 19.07 15.30 6.26
N PRO A 614 18.06 14.71 5.61
CA PRO A 614 18.08 13.29 5.24
C PRO A 614 19.34 12.91 4.46
N LYS A 615 19.88 11.71 4.69
CA LYS A 615 21.12 11.23 4.04
C LYS A 615 21.12 11.39 2.52
N ALA A 616 19.98 11.12 1.89
CA ALA A 616 19.82 11.31 0.44
C ALA A 616 20.00 12.79 0.03
N MET A 617 19.43 13.73 0.78
CA MET A 617 19.61 15.16 0.55
C MET A 617 21.06 15.59 0.81
N ALA A 618 21.67 15.10 1.89
CA ALA A 618 23.06 15.38 2.25
C ALA A 618 24.05 14.97 1.15
N VAL A 619 23.79 13.83 0.48
CA VAL A 619 24.70 13.28 -0.54
C VAL A 619 24.41 13.83 -1.94
N PHE A 620 23.15 13.93 -2.35
CA PHE A 620 22.79 14.17 -3.77
C PHE A 620 22.24 15.56 -4.05
N ALA A 621 21.76 16.26 -3.05
CA ALA A 621 21.09 17.54 -3.26
C ALA A 621 21.74 18.71 -2.48
N PHE A 622 22.45 18.45 -1.41
CA PHE A 622 22.97 19.47 -0.50
C PHE A 622 23.74 20.58 -1.25
N SER A 623 24.70 20.22 -2.09
CA SER A 623 25.49 21.16 -2.91
C SER A 623 24.69 21.93 -3.98
N ARG A 624 23.43 21.59 -4.21
CA ARG A 624 22.53 22.34 -5.09
C ARG A 624 21.80 23.44 -4.33
N PHE A 625 21.60 23.23 -3.04
CA PHE A 625 21.06 24.22 -2.11
C PHE A 625 22.17 25.16 -1.63
N ASP A 626 23.28 24.62 -1.15
CA ASP A 626 24.47 25.31 -0.69
C ASP A 626 25.16 26.00 -1.88
N ALA A 627 24.80 27.25 -2.11
CA ALA A 627 25.20 28.00 -3.29
C ALA A 627 26.54 28.71 -3.14
N ASP A 628 26.91 29.03 -1.90
CA ASP A 628 28.21 29.70 -1.59
C ASP A 628 29.30 28.70 -1.16
N GLY A 629 28.91 27.42 -0.94
CA GLY A 629 29.85 26.32 -0.64
C GLY A 629 30.38 26.32 0.78
N ASP A 630 29.65 26.92 1.72
CA ASP A 630 30.05 27.01 3.13
C ASP A 630 29.70 25.74 3.96
N ASP A 631 29.16 24.72 3.29
CA ASP A 631 28.70 23.44 3.85
C ASP A 631 27.51 23.57 4.81
N ARG A 632 26.70 24.62 4.62
CA ARG A 632 25.44 24.90 5.28
C ARG A 632 24.39 25.36 4.26
N ILE A 633 23.12 25.27 4.59
CA ILE A 633 22.02 25.79 3.78
C ILE A 633 21.30 26.85 4.61
N SER A 634 21.40 28.10 4.20
CA SER A 634 20.65 29.21 4.77
C SER A 634 19.20 29.24 4.27
N PHE A 635 18.33 29.96 4.96
CA PHE A 635 16.98 30.24 4.48
C PHE A 635 16.97 30.88 3.08
N GLU A 636 17.89 31.80 2.81
CA GLU A 636 18.02 32.48 1.52
C GLU A 636 18.41 31.50 0.41
N GLU A 637 19.33 30.60 0.66
CA GLU A 637 19.73 29.56 -0.28
C GLU A 637 18.63 28.55 -0.55
N ALA A 638 17.91 28.11 0.49
CA ALA A 638 16.72 27.27 0.33
C ALA A 638 15.63 27.97 -0.49
N ARG A 639 15.44 29.29 -0.28
CA ARG A 639 14.51 30.11 -1.06
C ARG A 639 14.97 30.30 -2.50
N GLU A 640 16.25 30.61 -2.70
CA GLU A 640 16.81 30.77 -4.05
C GLU A 640 16.82 29.46 -4.84
N TYR A 641 17.09 28.33 -4.18
CA TYR A 641 16.96 27.04 -4.81
C TYR A 641 15.51 26.78 -5.25
N ALA A 642 14.53 27.06 -4.40
CA ALA A 642 13.12 26.95 -4.74
C ALA A 642 12.71 27.91 -5.87
N LEU A 643 13.26 29.13 -5.91
CA LEU A 643 13.06 30.09 -7.00
C LEU A 643 13.73 29.64 -8.30
N ARG A 644 14.96 29.11 -8.24
CA ARG A 644 15.67 28.54 -9.40
C ARG A 644 14.94 27.32 -9.92
N SER A 645 14.44 26.46 -9.05
CA SER A 645 13.60 25.32 -9.38
C SER A 645 12.28 25.76 -10.02
N ASN A 646 11.66 26.83 -9.53
CA ASN A 646 10.45 27.42 -10.09
C ASN A 646 10.72 28.22 -11.39
N LYS A 647 11.87 28.93 -11.53
CA LYS A 647 12.28 29.63 -12.77
C LYS A 647 12.66 28.66 -13.87
N SER A 648 13.44 27.64 -13.54
CA SER A 648 13.78 26.59 -14.50
C SER A 648 12.59 25.63 -14.79
N ALA A 649 11.47 25.80 -14.09
CA ALA A 649 10.17 25.22 -14.44
C ALA A 649 9.34 26.14 -15.36
N ASN A 650 9.72 27.41 -15.50
CA ASN A 650 9.05 28.40 -16.37
C ASN A 650 9.84 28.77 -17.65
N GLU A 651 11.11 28.35 -17.74
CA GLU A 651 11.96 28.38 -18.95
C GLU A 651 12.12 26.96 -19.52
#